data_2b998ee4c64be16e9cd60fbd11ebbe51
#
_entry.id   2b998ee4c64be16e9cd60fbd11ebbe51
#
_cell.length_a   1.000
_cell.length_b   1.000
_cell.length_c   1.000
_cell.angle_alpha   90.00
_cell.angle_beta   90.00
_cell.angle_gamma   90.00
#
_symmetry.space_group_name_H-M   'P 1'
#
loop_
_entity.id
_entity.type
_entity.pdbx_description
1 polymer ?
#
loop_
_entity_poly.entity_id
_entity_poly.type
_entity_poly.pdbx_seq_one_letter_code
_entity_poly.pdbx_strand_id
1 'polypeptide(L)'
;EEKVNQCDGVGWVLPRLIEKSKVKAKNRMVRGPWIKGLVTQFDYIEFCKFNNVEPIITDFWGKQHNLIEENIMMVLTESQVKLAKYYDSWDQYKDMFHENCCYICATNYEEDDIGQSCLNYQFLQTLLDITDDEIDAICKSDYDNIKALGTTKESQLNALGCYTKREKNWLQKSLLIYPEILRDGYCRQQIKEIKKSMVLAAQSGKLNLYNKRLFAVPDPYAAWERLALGIAEPKGIINPGEIWTADPGYKDIKTVDLLRSPHLYIEHCIRTLAKREELMKWFPTSAVYTSFNDIASRILQFDFDGDELNLLANNKIIAAAQRTINNHSILPLFYDAQKAGKQTFTPDNRFEALMTAHRFGGAAIGGVSNTLTKLWNSIQDRDMAARICCMNNLIIDAAKTGKIIPYPEEVGKPINQLSHGRMPWFFQFTPNGRRGDIKCCSKPQKGNRISVMDKIALKFEELSKSQIKMDYDELNDFNPYMLLSRTPVINRDIFTWFDTEINHAQAEMHEIKQTKMRMFENMADVTEGNLKDAVWWDKRLNKIKAEMINEFKDEDVIYDTLVVTMFMDKAASDSRKEQFWIIYGDKAYANIKYNLEHSHECTKNDCNQVVPDWDDKHEYHHQTKDHTHQLCLACNKIFSFDRNSTYCPACKAYQKERDKESHKKAKERRMAERARHIEENKRLLHHE
;
A
#
# COMPACT_ATOMS: atom_id res chain seq x y z
N GLU A 1 -40.44 -6.75 -9.67
CA GLU A 1 -39.76 -5.46 -9.33
C GLU A 1 -39.19 -5.59 -7.91
N GLU A 2 -37.87 -5.36 -7.77
CA GLU A 2 -37.21 -5.34 -6.46
C GLU A 2 -37.01 -3.87 -6.03
N LYS A 3 -37.42 -3.53 -4.80
CA LYS A 3 -37.16 -2.19 -4.25
C LYS A 3 -35.71 -2.12 -3.79
N VAL A 4 -34.95 -1.18 -4.37
CA VAL A 4 -33.55 -0.91 -4.01
C VAL A 4 -33.49 0.31 -3.10
N ASN A 5 -32.87 0.18 -1.93
CA ASN A 5 -32.54 1.32 -1.10
C ASN A 5 -31.27 1.99 -1.59
N GLN A 6 -31.40 3.03 -2.40
CA GLN A 6 -30.25 3.77 -2.95
C GLN A 6 -29.54 4.67 -1.93
N CYS A 7 -30.10 4.83 -0.71
CA CYS A 7 -29.47 5.62 0.36
C CYS A 7 -28.97 4.76 1.51
N ASP A 8 -28.70 3.47 1.28
CA ASP A 8 -28.27 2.57 2.35
C ASP A 8 -26.87 2.95 2.86
N GLY A 9 -26.84 3.50 4.07
CA GLY A 9 -25.61 3.84 4.77
C GLY A 9 -24.98 5.20 4.43
N VAL A 10 -25.67 6.07 3.66
CA VAL A 10 -25.19 7.42 3.34
C VAL A 10 -26.02 8.51 4.01
N GLY A 11 -25.37 9.61 4.40
CA GLY A 11 -25.97 10.83 4.89
C GLY A 11 -25.30 12.07 4.30
N TRP A 12 -25.78 13.24 4.70
CA TRP A 12 -25.34 14.51 4.10
C TRP A 12 -24.84 15.48 5.16
N VAL A 13 -23.82 16.26 4.80
CA VAL A 13 -23.22 17.26 5.67
C VAL A 13 -23.12 18.59 4.95
N LEU A 14 -23.50 19.67 5.63
CA LEU A 14 -23.39 21.03 5.10
C LEU A 14 -21.91 21.47 4.99
N PRO A 15 -21.56 22.26 3.96
CA PRO A 15 -20.22 22.82 3.80
C PRO A 15 -19.68 23.52 5.06
N ARG A 16 -20.54 24.29 5.75
CA ARG A 16 -20.18 25.03 6.97
C ARG A 16 -19.70 24.15 8.13
N LEU A 17 -20.15 22.88 8.22
CA LEU A 17 -19.66 21.94 9.23
C LEU A 17 -18.26 21.45 8.87
N ILE A 18 -18.00 21.22 7.58
CA ILE A 18 -16.68 20.81 7.07
C ILE A 18 -15.66 21.93 7.35
N GLU A 19 -16.01 23.19 7.06
CA GLU A 19 -15.18 24.37 7.32
C GLU A 19 -14.80 24.53 8.79
N LYS A 20 -15.71 24.19 9.72
CA LYS A 20 -15.46 24.21 11.17
C LYS A 20 -14.66 22.99 11.66
N SER A 21 -14.60 21.91 10.90
CA SER A 21 -13.91 20.67 11.28
C SER A 21 -12.41 20.80 11.16
N LYS A 22 -11.63 20.04 11.95
CA LYS A 22 -10.18 19.92 11.80
C LYS A 22 -9.80 19.26 10.47
N VAL A 23 -10.50 18.21 10.10
CA VAL A 23 -10.36 17.54 8.81
C VAL A 23 -11.30 18.20 7.81
N LYS A 24 -10.78 18.65 6.67
CA LYS A 24 -11.55 19.37 5.63
C LYS A 24 -12.14 18.46 4.57
N ALA A 25 -11.93 17.13 4.67
CA ALA A 25 -12.44 16.17 3.72
C ALA A 25 -13.98 16.27 3.59
N LYS A 26 -14.45 16.28 2.35
CA LYS A 26 -15.88 16.45 2.00
C LYS A 26 -16.67 15.14 2.13
N ASN A 27 -15.99 14.00 1.92
CA ASN A 27 -16.51 12.66 2.16
C ASN A 27 -15.79 12.05 3.36
N ARG A 28 -16.55 11.52 4.32
CA ARG A 28 -15.99 10.88 5.51
C ARG A 28 -16.86 9.77 6.03
N MET A 29 -16.24 8.69 6.44
CA MET A 29 -16.92 7.64 7.18
C MET A 29 -17.05 8.05 8.65
N VAL A 30 -18.25 7.93 9.20
CA VAL A 30 -18.54 8.24 10.59
C VAL A 30 -18.88 7.00 11.39
N ARG A 31 -18.43 7.00 12.64
CA ARG A 31 -18.73 5.98 13.64
C ARG A 31 -19.11 6.63 14.95
N GLY A 32 -20.16 6.10 15.56
CA GLY A 32 -20.62 6.44 16.90
C GLY A 32 -21.41 5.26 17.47
N PRO A 33 -21.93 5.36 18.70
CA PRO A 33 -22.86 4.35 19.23
C PRO A 33 -24.02 4.17 18.27
N TRP A 34 -24.15 2.98 17.70
CA TRP A 34 -25.17 2.59 16.73
C TRP A 34 -25.23 3.41 15.43
N ILE A 35 -24.26 4.31 15.23
CA ILE A 35 -24.12 5.10 14.00
C ILE A 35 -22.96 4.56 13.19
N LYS A 36 -23.24 4.25 11.92
CA LYS A 36 -22.25 3.77 10.94
C LYS A 36 -22.64 4.23 9.55
N GLY A 37 -21.69 4.78 8.79
CA GLY A 37 -21.88 5.04 7.37
C GLY A 37 -20.99 6.15 6.83
N LEU A 38 -21.24 6.51 5.59
CA LEU A 38 -20.60 7.61 4.87
C LEU A 38 -21.44 8.88 5.06
N VAL A 39 -20.79 10.03 5.25
CA VAL A 39 -21.44 11.34 5.06
C VAL A 39 -20.70 12.09 3.94
N THR A 40 -21.47 12.63 3.02
CA THR A 40 -20.98 13.39 1.87
C THR A 40 -21.43 14.84 1.94
N GLN A 41 -20.62 15.74 1.41
CA GLN A 41 -21.00 17.15 1.32
C GLN A 41 -22.17 17.32 0.36
N PHE A 42 -23.26 17.93 0.86
CA PHE A 42 -24.37 18.39 0.05
C PHE A 42 -25.03 19.59 0.72
N ASP A 43 -25.21 20.69 -0.01
CA ASP A 43 -25.87 21.89 0.53
C ASP A 43 -27.39 21.77 0.37
N TYR A 44 -28.02 21.07 1.30
CA TYR A 44 -29.45 20.89 1.29
C TYR A 44 -30.24 22.15 1.66
N ILE A 45 -29.63 23.14 2.28
CA ILE A 45 -30.26 24.45 2.49
C ILE A 45 -30.36 25.21 1.17
N GLU A 46 -29.28 25.21 0.38
CA GLU A 46 -29.30 25.78 -0.95
C GLU A 46 -30.26 25.01 -1.88
N PHE A 47 -30.39 23.68 -1.72
CA PHE A 47 -31.38 22.89 -2.45
C PHE A 47 -32.81 23.35 -2.16
N CYS A 48 -33.16 23.55 -0.87
CA CYS A 48 -34.50 24.02 -0.49
C CYS A 48 -34.76 25.43 -1.06
N LYS A 49 -33.81 26.34 -0.99
CA LYS A 49 -33.93 27.70 -1.58
C LYS A 49 -34.12 27.64 -3.10
N PHE A 50 -33.30 26.82 -3.79
CA PHE A 50 -33.37 26.69 -5.24
C PHE A 50 -34.73 26.17 -5.73
N ASN A 51 -35.34 25.27 -4.96
CA ASN A 51 -36.65 24.67 -5.27
C ASN A 51 -37.82 25.43 -4.65
N ASN A 52 -37.61 26.57 -3.98
CA ASN A 52 -38.62 27.39 -3.30
C ASN A 52 -39.48 26.58 -2.31
N VAL A 53 -38.86 25.75 -1.48
CA VAL A 53 -39.53 24.96 -0.42
C VAL A 53 -38.97 25.31 0.95
N GLU A 54 -39.80 25.16 1.94
CA GLU A 54 -39.41 25.31 3.36
C GLU A 54 -38.35 24.25 3.73
N PRO A 55 -37.32 24.63 4.48
CA PRO A 55 -36.27 23.69 4.90
C PRO A 55 -36.73 22.82 6.07
N ILE A 56 -37.80 22.07 5.87
CA ILE A 56 -38.43 21.23 6.89
C ILE A 56 -38.40 19.78 6.41
N ILE A 57 -37.91 18.88 7.26
CA ILE A 57 -37.92 17.43 7.02
C ILE A 57 -38.56 16.71 8.20
N THR A 58 -39.10 15.52 7.94
CA THR A 58 -39.69 14.65 8.98
C THR A 58 -38.67 13.55 9.31
N ASP A 59 -38.40 13.35 10.59
CA ASP A 59 -37.50 12.31 11.06
C ASP A 59 -38.15 10.90 11.07
N PHE A 60 -37.38 9.88 11.44
CA PHE A 60 -37.82 8.49 11.54
C PHE A 60 -39.01 8.31 12.52
N TRP A 61 -39.11 9.14 13.56
CA TRP A 61 -40.17 9.07 14.58
C TRP A 61 -41.36 9.94 14.25
N GLY A 62 -41.37 10.63 13.10
CA GLY A 62 -42.49 11.47 12.64
C GLY A 62 -42.42 12.91 13.14
N LYS A 63 -41.38 13.35 13.81
CA LYS A 63 -41.17 14.74 14.24
C LYS A 63 -40.64 15.57 13.06
N GLN A 64 -41.26 16.75 12.89
CA GLN A 64 -40.75 17.73 11.91
C GLN A 64 -39.61 18.57 12.50
N HIS A 65 -38.62 18.84 11.68
CA HIS A 65 -37.45 19.62 12.01
C HIS A 65 -37.22 20.73 10.99
N ASN A 66 -37.07 21.98 11.47
CA ASN A 66 -36.62 23.08 10.64
C ASN A 66 -35.07 23.11 10.63
N LEU A 67 -34.51 22.79 9.48
CA LEU A 67 -33.04 22.63 9.31
C LEU A 67 -32.25 23.91 9.61
N ILE A 68 -32.85 25.10 9.43
CA ILE A 68 -32.20 26.39 9.69
C ILE A 68 -32.35 26.78 11.15
N GLU A 69 -33.58 26.79 11.69
CA GLU A 69 -33.87 27.21 13.06
C GLU A 69 -33.20 26.30 14.10
N GLU A 70 -33.20 25.02 13.88
CA GLU A 70 -32.54 24.03 14.74
C GLU A 70 -31.04 23.90 14.47
N ASN A 71 -30.51 24.67 13.51
CA ASN A 71 -29.09 24.63 13.10
C ASN A 71 -28.55 23.22 12.79
N ILE A 72 -29.34 22.43 12.05
CA ILE A 72 -28.98 21.07 11.66
C ILE A 72 -27.93 21.12 10.57
N MET A 73 -26.75 20.57 10.84
CA MET A 73 -25.59 20.60 9.95
C MET A 73 -25.25 19.23 9.35
N MET A 74 -25.90 18.16 9.84
CA MET A 74 -25.73 16.80 9.35
C MET A 74 -27.07 16.07 9.41
N VAL A 75 -27.40 15.38 8.32
CA VAL A 75 -28.60 14.51 8.25
C VAL A 75 -28.15 13.09 7.97
N LEU A 76 -28.57 12.16 8.83
CA LEU A 76 -28.29 10.74 8.73
C LEU A 76 -29.54 10.00 8.26
N THR A 77 -29.37 8.95 7.47
CA THR A 77 -30.46 8.06 7.08
C THR A 77 -30.76 7.03 8.18
N GLU A 78 -31.97 6.47 8.16
CA GLU A 78 -32.38 5.39 9.08
C GLU A 78 -31.37 4.23 9.04
N SER A 79 -30.90 3.87 7.86
CA SER A 79 -29.93 2.77 7.68
C SER A 79 -28.58 3.01 8.35
N GLN A 80 -28.22 4.28 8.61
CA GLN A 80 -27.01 4.64 9.36
C GLN A 80 -27.21 4.53 10.87
N VAL A 81 -28.43 4.75 11.37
CA VAL A 81 -28.77 4.64 12.81
C VAL A 81 -29.30 3.24 13.07
N LYS A 82 -28.41 2.27 13.27
CA LYS A 82 -28.72 0.83 13.25
C LYS A 82 -29.76 0.35 14.26
N LEU A 83 -29.98 1.07 15.36
CA LEU A 83 -30.96 0.71 16.38
C LEU A 83 -32.07 1.78 16.57
N ALA A 84 -32.33 2.63 15.57
CA ALA A 84 -33.31 3.72 15.64
C ALA A 84 -34.66 3.25 16.18
N LYS A 85 -35.14 2.08 15.77
CA LYS A 85 -36.41 1.48 16.20
C LYS A 85 -36.51 1.10 17.69
N TYR A 86 -35.41 1.13 18.43
CA TYR A 86 -35.38 0.84 19.87
C TYR A 86 -35.37 2.10 20.74
N TYR A 87 -35.38 3.27 20.14
CA TYR A 87 -35.49 4.56 20.79
C TYR A 87 -36.88 5.16 20.47
N ASP A 88 -37.46 5.84 21.42
CA ASP A 88 -38.78 6.49 21.25
C ASP A 88 -38.66 7.82 20.49
N SER A 89 -37.47 8.43 20.48
CA SER A 89 -37.18 9.69 19.81
C SER A 89 -35.70 9.91 19.60
N TRP A 90 -35.35 10.87 18.74
CA TRP A 90 -33.98 11.36 18.62
C TRP A 90 -33.46 12.01 19.90
N ASP A 91 -34.36 12.66 20.67
CA ASP A 91 -33.98 13.29 21.93
C ASP A 91 -33.57 12.24 22.97
N GLN A 92 -34.29 11.12 23.09
CA GLN A 92 -33.91 10.00 23.96
C GLN A 92 -32.53 9.44 23.56
N TYR A 93 -32.24 9.27 22.26
CA TYR A 93 -30.94 8.84 21.82
C TYR A 93 -29.85 9.84 22.24
N LYS A 94 -30.08 11.15 22.08
CA LYS A 94 -29.10 12.19 22.46
C LYS A 94 -28.85 12.20 23.97
N ASP A 95 -29.89 12.06 24.79
CA ASP A 95 -29.73 12.02 26.24
C ASP A 95 -28.86 10.87 26.68
N MET A 96 -29.12 9.66 26.17
CA MET A 96 -28.27 8.49 26.44
C MET A 96 -26.86 8.64 25.90
N PHE A 97 -26.67 9.29 24.75
CA PHE A 97 -25.40 9.60 24.17
C PHE A 97 -24.55 10.52 25.08
N HIS A 98 -25.16 11.55 25.64
CA HIS A 98 -24.54 12.48 26.56
C HIS A 98 -24.25 11.88 27.93
N GLU A 99 -25.21 11.14 28.51
CA GLU A 99 -25.05 10.44 29.78
C GLU A 99 -23.86 9.46 29.76
N ASN A 100 -23.64 8.80 28.62
CA ASN A 100 -22.55 7.84 28.44
C ASN A 100 -21.25 8.47 27.89
N CYS A 101 -21.14 9.81 27.88
CA CYS A 101 -19.97 10.55 27.37
C CYS A 101 -19.52 10.09 25.98
N CYS A 102 -20.49 9.80 25.11
CA CYS A 102 -20.21 9.31 23.75
C CYS A 102 -19.86 10.46 22.79
N TYR A 103 -19.26 10.11 21.66
CA TYR A 103 -19.01 11.03 20.55
C TYR A 103 -19.04 10.31 19.21
N ILE A 104 -19.25 11.06 18.14
CA ILE A 104 -19.14 10.58 16.76
C ILE A 104 -17.78 11.03 16.22
N CYS A 105 -17.05 10.10 15.62
CA CYS A 105 -15.75 10.39 15.00
C CYS A 105 -15.74 10.00 13.52
N ALA A 106 -14.86 10.68 12.75
CA ALA A 106 -14.49 10.23 11.41
C ALA A 106 -13.42 9.15 11.53
N THR A 107 -13.64 8.00 10.89
CA THR A 107 -12.73 6.84 10.91
C THR A 107 -11.95 6.68 9.61
N ASN A 108 -12.46 7.21 8.51
CA ASN A 108 -11.83 7.29 7.21
C ASN A 108 -12.38 8.52 6.47
N TYR A 109 -11.63 9.07 5.55
CA TYR A 109 -12.03 10.25 4.78
C TYR A 109 -11.30 10.33 3.45
N GLU A 110 -11.89 11.07 2.53
CA GLU A 110 -11.31 11.37 1.22
C GLU A 110 -10.02 12.19 1.37
N GLU A 111 -8.98 11.77 0.67
CA GLU A 111 -7.73 12.53 0.59
C GLU A 111 -7.86 13.70 -0.41
N ASP A 112 -7.14 14.80 -0.19
CA ASP A 112 -7.16 15.97 -1.08
C ASP A 112 -6.57 15.68 -2.47
N ASP A 113 -5.59 14.77 -2.56
CA ASP A 113 -4.95 14.33 -3.81
C ASP A 113 -5.02 12.80 -3.90
N ILE A 114 -6.10 12.30 -4.46
CA ILE A 114 -6.30 10.87 -4.65
C ILE A 114 -5.40 10.38 -5.79
N GLY A 115 -4.37 9.63 -5.43
CA GLY A 115 -3.44 9.04 -6.37
C GLY A 115 -4.06 7.95 -7.24
N GLN A 116 -3.37 7.59 -8.33
CA GLN A 116 -3.75 6.43 -9.13
C GLN A 116 -3.57 5.14 -8.32
N SER A 117 -4.50 4.20 -8.49
CA SER A 117 -4.48 2.88 -7.89
C SER A 117 -4.13 1.83 -8.93
N CYS A 118 -3.29 0.85 -8.57
CA CYS A 118 -3.07 -0.30 -9.43
C CYS A 118 -4.31 -1.19 -9.48
N LEU A 119 -4.57 -1.79 -10.64
CA LEU A 119 -5.51 -2.90 -10.72
C LEU A 119 -5.00 -4.13 -9.96
N ASN A 120 -5.89 -5.06 -9.69
CA ASN A 120 -5.52 -6.35 -9.15
C ASN A 120 -5.97 -7.48 -10.11
N TYR A 121 -5.46 -8.69 -9.88
CA TYR A 121 -5.73 -9.84 -10.74
C TYR A 121 -7.22 -10.22 -10.81
N GLN A 122 -8.03 -9.89 -9.81
CA GLN A 122 -9.45 -10.23 -9.79
C GLN A 122 -10.20 -9.56 -10.93
N PHE A 123 -9.90 -8.29 -11.22
CA PHE A 123 -10.50 -7.56 -12.34
C PHE A 123 -10.07 -8.08 -13.72
N LEU A 124 -8.87 -8.65 -13.81
CA LEU A 124 -8.29 -9.13 -15.07
C LEU A 124 -8.69 -10.58 -15.40
N GLN A 125 -8.76 -11.44 -14.39
CA GLN A 125 -9.07 -12.87 -14.58
C GLN A 125 -10.48 -13.13 -15.11
N THR A 126 -11.40 -12.18 -14.97
CA THR A 126 -12.80 -12.24 -15.38
C THR A 126 -13.04 -11.68 -16.79
N LEU A 127 -12.03 -11.10 -17.44
CA LEU A 127 -12.09 -10.61 -18.82
C LEU A 127 -11.98 -11.82 -19.80
N LEU A 128 -13.01 -12.64 -19.90
CA LEU A 128 -12.97 -13.90 -20.65
C LEU A 128 -12.73 -13.70 -22.15
N ASP A 129 -13.18 -12.59 -22.71
CA ASP A 129 -13.11 -12.25 -24.14
C ASP A 129 -11.97 -11.29 -24.50
N ILE A 130 -10.99 -11.08 -23.62
CA ILE A 130 -9.83 -10.23 -23.90
C ILE A 130 -8.88 -10.93 -24.88
N THR A 131 -8.45 -10.20 -25.91
CA THR A 131 -7.52 -10.71 -26.93
C THR A 131 -6.06 -10.61 -26.47
N ASP A 132 -5.15 -11.34 -27.14
CA ASP A 132 -3.72 -11.27 -26.85
C ASP A 132 -3.15 -9.88 -27.14
N ASP A 133 -3.60 -9.22 -28.21
CA ASP A 133 -3.19 -7.85 -28.56
C ASP A 133 -3.64 -6.83 -27.50
N GLU A 134 -4.81 -7.03 -26.89
CA GLU A 134 -5.29 -6.20 -25.80
C GLU A 134 -4.49 -6.43 -24.52
N ILE A 135 -4.14 -7.70 -24.23
CA ILE A 135 -3.23 -8.03 -23.11
C ILE A 135 -1.88 -7.35 -23.32
N ASP A 136 -1.34 -7.39 -24.53
CA ASP A 136 -0.08 -6.70 -24.84
C ASP A 136 -0.21 -5.18 -24.64
N ALA A 137 -1.30 -4.58 -25.07
CA ALA A 137 -1.54 -3.16 -24.94
C ALA A 137 -1.69 -2.71 -23.47
N ILE A 138 -2.39 -3.48 -22.61
CA ILE A 138 -2.54 -3.13 -21.19
C ILE A 138 -1.25 -3.36 -20.39
N CYS A 139 -0.39 -4.29 -20.80
CA CYS A 139 0.89 -4.54 -20.16
C CYS A 139 2.00 -3.58 -20.61
N LYS A 140 1.82 -2.91 -21.76
CA LYS A 140 2.89 -2.17 -22.45
C LYS A 140 3.52 -1.09 -21.57
N SER A 141 2.72 -0.27 -20.90
CA SER A 141 3.22 0.83 -20.07
C SER A 141 4.11 0.32 -18.94
N ASP A 142 3.65 -0.69 -18.20
CA ASP A 142 4.45 -1.30 -17.10
C ASP A 142 5.71 -1.98 -17.64
N TYR A 143 5.60 -2.68 -18.77
CA TYR A 143 6.75 -3.33 -19.43
C TYR A 143 7.81 -2.31 -19.82
N ASP A 144 7.41 -1.22 -20.50
CA ASP A 144 8.32 -0.17 -20.96
C ASP A 144 8.96 0.56 -19.77
N ASN A 145 8.19 0.87 -18.72
CA ASN A 145 8.69 1.51 -17.50
C ASN A 145 9.72 0.64 -16.78
N ILE A 146 9.46 -0.67 -16.64
CA ILE A 146 10.41 -1.60 -16.02
C ILE A 146 11.67 -1.75 -16.88
N LYS A 147 11.52 -1.79 -18.20
CA LYS A 147 12.66 -1.91 -19.14
C LYS A 147 13.52 -0.65 -19.15
N ALA A 148 12.90 0.52 -19.05
CA ALA A 148 13.58 1.81 -18.99
C ALA A 148 14.27 2.07 -17.64
N LEU A 149 14.02 1.25 -16.62
CA LEU A 149 14.58 1.44 -15.29
C LEU A 149 16.11 1.35 -15.34
N GLY A 150 16.79 2.41 -14.90
CA GLY A 150 18.26 2.48 -14.86
C GLY A 150 18.90 3.00 -16.14
N THR A 151 18.16 3.20 -17.24
CA THR A 151 18.72 3.63 -18.53
C THR A 151 19.06 5.12 -18.62
N THR A 152 18.54 5.93 -17.70
CA THR A 152 18.87 7.36 -17.59
C THR A 152 18.98 7.77 -16.12
N LYS A 153 19.67 8.88 -15.86
CA LYS A 153 19.76 9.50 -14.54
C LYS A 153 18.36 9.76 -13.95
N GLU A 154 17.48 10.32 -14.75
CA GLU A 154 16.10 10.62 -14.34
C GLU A 154 15.32 9.36 -13.96
N SER A 155 15.46 8.27 -14.72
CA SER A 155 14.78 7.01 -14.41
C SER A 155 15.27 6.40 -13.10
N GLN A 156 16.56 6.55 -12.79
CA GLN A 156 17.17 6.09 -11.54
C GLN A 156 16.69 6.94 -10.34
N LEU A 157 16.74 8.27 -10.48
CA LEU A 157 16.26 9.21 -9.44
C LEU A 157 14.75 9.03 -9.17
N ASN A 158 13.97 8.87 -10.22
CA ASN A 158 12.53 8.60 -10.09
C ASN A 158 12.25 7.28 -9.38
N ALA A 159 12.97 6.22 -9.73
CA ALA A 159 12.87 4.92 -9.06
C ALA A 159 13.14 5.02 -7.56
N LEU A 160 14.17 5.79 -7.17
CA LEU A 160 14.51 6.02 -5.76
C LEU A 160 13.59 7.04 -5.06
N GLY A 161 12.54 7.53 -5.73
CA GLY A 161 11.51 8.41 -5.16
C GLY A 161 11.93 9.86 -5.00
N CYS A 162 12.98 10.32 -5.71
CA CYS A 162 13.48 11.70 -5.61
C CYS A 162 12.48 12.76 -6.10
N TYR A 163 11.53 12.38 -6.98
CA TYR A 163 10.55 13.30 -7.56
C TYR A 163 9.13 13.14 -6.97
N THR A 164 8.97 12.35 -5.91
CA THR A 164 7.66 12.22 -5.24
C THR A 164 7.26 13.52 -4.54
N LYS A 165 5.96 13.75 -4.36
CA LYS A 165 5.43 14.89 -3.59
C LYS A 165 5.63 14.73 -2.07
N ARG A 166 5.96 13.53 -1.59
CA ARG A 166 6.19 13.24 -0.17
C ARG A 166 7.47 13.91 0.32
N GLU A 167 7.56 14.10 1.62
CA GLU A 167 8.81 14.54 2.24
C GLU A 167 9.95 13.58 1.89
N LYS A 168 11.07 14.16 1.45
CA LYS A 168 12.24 13.40 0.99
C LYS A 168 13.14 13.07 2.18
N ASN A 169 13.61 11.83 2.23
CA ASN A 169 14.67 11.44 3.16
C ASN A 169 16.03 12.06 2.75
N TRP A 170 17.04 11.91 3.62
CA TRP A 170 18.33 12.53 3.40
C TRP A 170 19.08 11.99 2.19
N LEU A 171 18.98 10.69 1.90
CA LEU A 171 19.56 10.12 0.68
C LEU A 171 18.92 10.74 -0.57
N GLN A 172 17.60 10.87 -0.62
CA GLN A 172 16.89 11.48 -1.75
C GLN A 172 17.25 12.96 -1.93
N LYS A 173 17.40 13.69 -0.81
CA LYS A 173 17.87 15.09 -0.83
C LYS A 173 19.30 15.17 -1.38
N SER A 174 20.18 14.27 -0.94
CA SER A 174 21.58 14.22 -1.40
C SER A 174 21.69 13.84 -2.87
N LEU A 175 20.90 12.86 -3.35
CA LEU A 175 20.85 12.47 -4.75
C LEU A 175 20.39 13.60 -5.69
N LEU A 176 19.54 14.52 -5.22
CA LEU A 176 19.09 15.66 -6.02
C LEU A 176 20.20 16.72 -6.23
N ILE A 177 21.14 16.85 -5.29
CA ILE A 177 22.25 17.81 -5.39
C ILE A 177 23.55 17.18 -5.86
N TYR A 178 23.75 15.89 -5.63
CA TYR A 178 24.94 15.12 -6.03
C TYR A 178 24.51 13.74 -6.56
N PRO A 179 24.02 13.67 -7.82
CA PRO A 179 23.50 12.44 -8.42
C PRO A 179 24.55 11.36 -8.65
N GLU A 180 25.85 11.67 -8.59
CA GLU A 180 26.94 10.70 -8.67
C GLU A 180 26.84 9.58 -7.62
N ILE A 181 26.11 9.81 -6.51
CA ILE A 181 25.78 8.78 -5.51
C ILE A 181 25.02 7.59 -6.15
N LEU A 182 24.33 7.78 -7.29
CA LEU A 182 23.71 6.68 -8.04
C LEU A 182 24.72 5.58 -8.42
N ARG A 183 26.01 5.91 -8.56
CA ARG A 183 27.08 4.93 -8.81
C ARG A 183 27.43 4.09 -7.59
N ASP A 184 26.97 4.47 -6.40
CA ASP A 184 27.21 3.68 -5.18
C ASP A 184 26.50 2.32 -5.22
N GLY A 185 27.12 1.29 -4.61
CA GLY A 185 26.62 -0.08 -4.58
C GLY A 185 25.21 -0.18 -3.97
N TYR A 186 24.97 0.59 -2.91
CA TYR A 186 23.67 0.63 -2.24
C TYR A 186 22.55 1.14 -3.17
N CYS A 187 22.72 2.27 -3.85
CA CYS A 187 21.73 2.79 -4.80
C CYS A 187 21.46 1.79 -5.93
N ARG A 188 22.51 1.18 -6.48
CA ARG A 188 22.38 0.13 -7.50
C ARG A 188 21.58 -1.07 -7.01
N GLN A 189 21.81 -1.50 -5.76
CA GLN A 189 21.07 -2.61 -5.17
C GLN A 189 19.60 -2.24 -4.96
N GLN A 190 19.31 -1.04 -4.46
CA GLN A 190 17.94 -0.54 -4.30
C GLN A 190 17.17 -0.56 -5.63
N ILE A 191 17.77 -0.06 -6.71
CA ILE A 191 17.13 -0.07 -8.04
C ILE A 191 16.88 -1.51 -8.54
N LYS A 192 17.78 -2.46 -8.28
CA LYS A 192 17.55 -3.88 -8.61
C LYS A 192 16.37 -4.47 -7.84
N GLU A 193 16.26 -4.15 -6.56
CA GLU A 193 15.15 -4.60 -5.71
C GLU A 193 13.81 -3.98 -6.14
N ILE A 194 13.81 -2.70 -6.50
CA ILE A 194 12.66 -2.01 -7.07
C ILE A 194 12.22 -2.70 -8.36
N LYS A 195 13.15 -2.96 -9.29
CA LYS A 195 12.83 -3.71 -10.52
C LYS A 195 12.19 -5.06 -10.20
N LYS A 196 12.80 -5.84 -9.31
CA LYS A 196 12.25 -7.13 -8.88
C LYS A 196 10.84 -6.99 -8.33
N SER A 197 10.61 -5.98 -7.49
CA SER A 197 9.29 -5.70 -6.93
C SER A 197 8.28 -5.32 -8.02
N MET A 198 8.64 -4.45 -8.96
CA MET A 198 7.77 -4.04 -10.08
C MET A 198 7.42 -5.23 -10.98
N VAL A 199 8.39 -6.07 -11.33
CA VAL A 199 8.16 -7.27 -12.13
C VAL A 199 7.20 -8.22 -11.41
N LEU A 200 7.42 -8.50 -10.12
CA LEU A 200 6.54 -9.36 -9.33
C LEU A 200 5.12 -8.78 -9.20
N ALA A 201 5.01 -7.46 -9.04
CA ALA A 201 3.73 -6.78 -9.01
C ALA A 201 2.98 -6.96 -10.35
N ALA A 202 3.63 -6.70 -11.48
CA ALA A 202 3.05 -6.86 -12.80
C ALA A 202 2.68 -8.31 -13.09
N GLN A 203 3.54 -9.28 -12.77
CA GLN A 203 3.25 -10.71 -12.90
C GLN A 203 2.07 -11.16 -12.02
N SER A 204 1.83 -10.50 -10.90
CA SER A 204 0.66 -10.74 -10.05
C SER A 204 -0.61 -9.99 -10.49
N GLY A 205 -0.58 -9.28 -11.62
CA GLY A 205 -1.71 -8.53 -12.17
C GLY A 205 -1.92 -7.15 -11.56
N LYS A 206 -0.93 -6.61 -10.83
CA LYS A 206 -0.94 -5.22 -10.39
C LYS A 206 -0.40 -4.34 -11.51
N LEU A 207 -1.29 -3.92 -12.42
CA LEU A 207 -0.95 -3.06 -13.55
C LEU A 207 -1.29 -1.60 -13.25
N ASN A 208 -0.41 -0.69 -13.66
CA ASN A 208 -0.60 0.76 -13.54
C ASN A 208 -1.42 1.26 -14.74
N LEU A 209 -2.72 1.10 -14.65
CA LEU A 209 -3.67 1.63 -15.61
C LEU A 209 -4.35 2.87 -15.00
N TYR A 210 -4.94 3.72 -15.84
CA TYR A 210 -5.61 4.91 -15.33
C TYR A 210 -6.85 4.51 -14.53
N ASN A 211 -6.69 4.45 -13.22
CA ASN A 211 -7.67 3.99 -12.27
C ASN A 211 -7.52 4.75 -10.93
N LYS A 212 -8.62 5.20 -10.37
CA LYS A 212 -8.67 5.72 -9.01
C LYS A 212 -9.72 4.99 -8.21
N ARG A 213 -9.51 4.89 -6.92
CA ARG A 213 -10.43 4.29 -5.97
C ARG A 213 -11.13 5.39 -5.19
N LEU A 214 -12.44 5.53 -5.39
CA LEU A 214 -13.25 6.64 -4.93
C LEU A 214 -14.48 6.13 -4.19
N PHE A 215 -14.95 6.87 -3.17
CA PHE A 215 -16.21 6.54 -2.48
C PHE A 215 -17.39 6.53 -3.43
N ALA A 216 -18.29 5.54 -3.26
CA ALA A 216 -19.58 5.51 -3.95
C ALA A 216 -20.60 6.39 -3.21
N VAL A 217 -21.28 7.26 -3.93
CA VAL A 217 -22.32 8.15 -3.41
C VAL A 217 -23.53 8.09 -4.35
N PRO A 218 -24.76 7.86 -3.86
CA PRO A 218 -25.94 7.98 -4.70
C PRO A 218 -26.20 9.47 -5.01
N ASP A 219 -26.94 9.79 -6.05
CA ASP A 219 -27.33 11.15 -6.37
C ASP A 219 -28.00 11.86 -5.16
N PRO A 220 -27.33 12.79 -4.45
CA PRO A 220 -27.93 13.45 -3.29
C PRO A 220 -29.11 14.34 -3.67
N TYR A 221 -29.14 14.88 -4.89
CA TYR A 221 -30.24 15.70 -5.36
C TYR A 221 -31.55 14.87 -5.41
N ALA A 222 -31.49 13.65 -5.93
CA ALA A 222 -32.64 12.73 -5.92
C ALA A 222 -33.09 12.38 -4.49
N ALA A 223 -32.14 12.17 -3.56
CA ALA A 223 -32.48 11.93 -2.16
C ALA A 223 -33.29 13.10 -1.57
N TRP A 224 -32.87 14.32 -1.87
CA TRP A 224 -33.55 15.52 -1.35
C TRP A 224 -34.83 15.87 -2.10
N GLU A 225 -35.01 15.46 -3.37
CA GLU A 225 -36.34 15.44 -4.02
C GLU A 225 -37.33 14.60 -3.22
N ARG A 226 -36.88 13.48 -2.67
CA ARG A 226 -37.76 12.64 -1.80
C ARG A 226 -37.99 13.28 -0.46
N LEU A 227 -36.95 13.77 0.21
CA LEU A 227 -37.02 14.25 1.60
C LEU A 227 -37.73 15.60 1.74
N ALA A 228 -37.41 16.58 0.87
CA ALA A 228 -37.89 17.95 0.98
C ALA A 228 -39.09 18.25 0.07
N LEU A 229 -39.17 17.61 -1.12
CA LEU A 229 -40.26 17.84 -2.07
C LEU A 229 -41.35 16.76 -1.98
N GLY A 230 -41.12 15.66 -1.26
CA GLY A 230 -42.08 14.56 -1.13
C GLY A 230 -42.27 13.76 -2.42
N ILE A 231 -41.38 13.87 -3.42
CA ILE A 231 -41.49 13.18 -4.71
C ILE A 231 -41.36 11.67 -4.46
N ALA A 232 -42.37 10.91 -4.84
CA ALA A 232 -42.40 9.46 -4.62
C ALA A 232 -41.35 8.71 -5.46
N GLU A 233 -41.12 9.15 -6.69
CA GLU A 233 -40.16 8.60 -7.65
C GLU A 233 -39.16 9.68 -8.07
N PRO A 234 -38.14 9.93 -7.23
CA PRO A 234 -37.16 10.97 -7.50
C PRO A 234 -36.32 10.61 -8.72
N LYS A 235 -36.03 11.60 -9.54
CA LYS A 235 -35.24 11.42 -10.75
C LYS A 235 -33.80 11.83 -10.59
N GLY A 236 -33.55 12.84 -9.74
CA GLY A 236 -32.24 13.44 -9.58
C GLY A 236 -31.77 14.18 -10.84
N ILE A 237 -30.48 14.45 -10.84
CA ILE A 237 -29.83 15.16 -11.96
C ILE A 237 -28.75 14.34 -12.66
N ILE A 238 -28.55 13.07 -12.27
CA ILE A 238 -27.68 12.11 -12.97
C ILE A 238 -28.59 11.12 -13.69
N ASN A 239 -28.42 10.98 -15.02
CA ASN A 239 -29.24 10.08 -15.81
C ASN A 239 -28.82 8.60 -15.60
N PRO A 240 -29.74 7.64 -15.79
CA PRO A 240 -29.38 6.22 -15.82
C PRO A 240 -28.27 5.95 -16.86
N GLY A 241 -27.27 5.18 -16.50
CA GLY A 241 -26.10 4.92 -17.36
C GLY A 241 -25.02 5.99 -17.32
N GLU A 242 -25.27 7.11 -16.60
CA GLU A 242 -24.27 8.13 -16.32
C GLU A 242 -23.77 8.07 -14.88
N ILE A 243 -22.57 8.58 -14.67
CA ILE A 243 -21.99 8.88 -13.37
C ILE A 243 -21.34 10.26 -13.38
N TRP A 244 -21.06 10.79 -12.22
CA TRP A 244 -20.31 12.04 -12.06
C TRP A 244 -19.19 11.88 -11.04
N THR A 245 -18.10 12.63 -11.25
CA THR A 245 -17.04 12.88 -10.25
C THR A 245 -16.47 14.25 -10.47
N ALA A 246 -16.15 14.98 -9.40
CA ALA A 246 -15.45 16.26 -9.49
C ALA A 246 -13.91 16.07 -9.57
N ASP A 247 -13.40 14.84 -9.59
CA ASP A 247 -11.97 14.59 -9.73
C ASP A 247 -11.45 15.12 -11.08
N PRO A 248 -10.48 16.07 -11.06
CA PRO A 248 -10.01 16.73 -12.27
C PRO A 248 -9.33 15.78 -13.27
N GLY A 249 -8.84 14.64 -12.80
CA GLY A 249 -8.22 13.63 -13.65
C GLY A 249 -9.20 12.94 -14.60
N TYR A 250 -10.51 13.05 -14.35
CA TYR A 250 -11.55 12.47 -15.23
C TYR A 250 -12.25 13.50 -16.13
N LYS A 251 -11.81 14.76 -16.13
CA LYS A 251 -12.44 15.83 -16.89
C LYS A 251 -12.61 15.50 -18.37
N ASP A 252 -11.59 14.91 -19.01
CA ASP A 252 -11.58 14.62 -20.45
C ASP A 252 -11.97 13.17 -20.78
N ILE A 253 -12.23 12.34 -19.76
CA ILE A 253 -12.60 10.93 -19.94
C ILE A 253 -14.10 10.84 -20.20
N LYS A 254 -14.49 10.09 -21.25
CA LYS A 254 -15.89 9.91 -21.62
C LYS A 254 -16.54 8.70 -20.99
N THR A 255 -15.82 7.58 -20.94
CA THR A 255 -16.36 6.29 -20.52
C THR A 255 -15.41 5.62 -19.56
N VAL A 256 -15.95 4.99 -18.53
CA VAL A 256 -15.21 4.24 -17.52
C VAL A 256 -15.88 2.90 -17.25
N ASP A 257 -15.11 1.97 -16.74
CA ASP A 257 -15.60 0.74 -16.15
C ASP A 257 -15.55 0.88 -14.61
N LEU A 258 -16.71 0.79 -13.98
CA LEU A 258 -16.83 0.76 -12.53
C LEU A 258 -16.59 -0.65 -12.04
N LEU A 259 -15.70 -0.79 -11.09
CA LEU A 259 -15.34 -2.08 -10.51
C LEU A 259 -15.31 -1.98 -8.98
N ARG A 260 -15.74 -3.03 -8.29
CA ARG A 260 -15.67 -3.12 -6.82
C ARG A 260 -14.72 -4.23 -6.38
N SER A 261 -13.99 -4.01 -5.30
CA SER A 261 -13.22 -5.06 -4.63
C SER A 261 -13.98 -5.62 -3.41
N PRO A 262 -14.05 -6.95 -3.22
CA PRO A 262 -13.53 -8.00 -4.10
C PRO A 262 -14.36 -8.18 -5.38
N HIS A 263 -13.69 -8.41 -6.53
CA HIS A 263 -14.33 -8.68 -7.81
C HIS A 263 -14.29 -10.20 -8.06
N LEU A 264 -15.42 -10.86 -7.86
CA LEU A 264 -15.47 -12.31 -7.78
C LEU A 264 -16.17 -12.96 -8.97
N TYR A 265 -17.05 -12.24 -9.66
CA TYR A 265 -17.80 -12.67 -10.82
C TYR A 265 -17.41 -11.83 -12.06
N ILE A 266 -18.11 -11.99 -13.18
CA ILE A 266 -17.82 -11.28 -14.45
C ILE A 266 -18.51 -9.92 -14.53
N GLU A 267 -18.91 -9.35 -13.42
CA GLU A 267 -19.59 -8.06 -13.34
C GLU A 267 -18.67 -6.89 -13.70
N HIS A 268 -18.95 -6.25 -14.82
CA HIS A 268 -18.40 -4.98 -15.25
C HIS A 268 -19.54 -3.97 -15.40
N CYS A 269 -19.32 -2.74 -15.01
CA CYS A 269 -20.35 -1.71 -15.02
C CYS A 269 -19.87 -0.49 -15.80
N ILE A 270 -19.96 -0.56 -17.13
CA ILE A 270 -19.53 0.50 -18.01
C ILE A 270 -20.52 1.67 -17.94
N ARG A 271 -20.00 2.88 -17.66
CA ARG A 271 -20.80 4.09 -17.51
C ARG A 271 -20.15 5.26 -18.25
N THR A 272 -21.00 6.20 -18.68
CA THR A 272 -20.56 7.46 -19.28
C THR A 272 -20.38 8.51 -18.18
N LEU A 273 -19.29 9.27 -18.25
CA LEU A 273 -19.07 10.42 -17.37
C LEU A 273 -19.90 11.61 -17.87
N ALA A 274 -20.80 12.12 -17.05
CA ALA A 274 -21.54 13.33 -17.31
C ALA A 274 -20.58 14.53 -17.46
N LYS A 275 -20.89 15.44 -18.39
CA LYS A 275 -20.04 16.61 -18.72
C LYS A 275 -20.78 17.94 -18.49
N ARG A 276 -21.72 17.96 -17.57
CA ARG A 276 -22.52 19.13 -17.22
C ARG A 276 -21.86 19.89 -16.05
N GLU A 277 -21.41 21.12 -16.33
CA GLU A 277 -20.73 21.94 -15.31
C GLU A 277 -21.62 22.28 -14.10
N GLU A 278 -22.92 22.34 -14.29
CA GLU A 278 -23.89 22.55 -13.19
C GLU A 278 -23.83 21.48 -12.11
N LEU A 279 -23.37 20.26 -12.43
CA LEU A 279 -23.19 19.18 -11.44
C LEU A 279 -22.15 19.52 -10.38
N MET A 280 -21.16 20.35 -10.71
CA MET A 280 -20.13 20.78 -9.73
C MET A 280 -20.75 21.58 -8.58
N LYS A 281 -21.85 22.31 -8.82
CA LYS A 281 -22.58 23.03 -7.76
C LYS A 281 -23.10 22.07 -6.69
N TRP A 282 -23.65 20.95 -7.12
CA TRP A 282 -24.34 19.99 -6.26
C TRP A 282 -23.43 18.86 -5.76
N PHE A 283 -22.47 18.45 -6.57
CA PHE A 283 -21.60 17.30 -6.32
C PHE A 283 -20.11 17.71 -6.41
N PRO A 284 -19.61 18.47 -5.43
CA PRO A 284 -18.28 19.07 -5.49
C PRO A 284 -17.17 18.18 -4.93
N THR A 285 -17.36 16.86 -4.88
CA THR A 285 -16.39 15.92 -4.30
C THR A 285 -15.83 14.96 -5.34
N SER A 286 -14.71 14.34 -5.06
CA SER A 286 -14.10 13.33 -5.94
C SER A 286 -14.82 11.96 -5.90
N ALA A 287 -15.89 11.80 -5.12
CA ALA A 287 -16.68 10.58 -5.09
C ALA A 287 -17.28 10.23 -6.46
N VAL A 288 -17.63 8.96 -6.64
CA VAL A 288 -18.41 8.48 -7.78
C VAL A 288 -19.88 8.63 -7.44
N TYR A 289 -20.55 9.61 -8.05
CA TYR A 289 -21.98 9.81 -7.91
C TYR A 289 -22.73 9.00 -8.96
N THR A 290 -23.71 8.19 -8.50
CA THR A 290 -24.51 7.30 -9.34
C THR A 290 -25.99 7.73 -9.36
N SER A 291 -26.66 7.51 -10.47
CA SER A 291 -28.11 7.78 -10.58
C SER A 291 -28.93 6.87 -9.67
N PHE A 292 -30.00 7.39 -9.07
CA PHE A 292 -30.99 6.59 -8.34
C PHE A 292 -31.71 5.56 -9.23
N ASN A 293 -31.80 5.83 -10.51
CA ASN A 293 -32.46 4.98 -11.49
C ASN A 293 -31.48 4.08 -12.25
N ASP A 294 -30.28 3.86 -11.67
CA ASP A 294 -29.26 2.94 -12.19
C ASP A 294 -29.13 1.71 -11.29
N ILE A 295 -28.87 0.57 -11.92
CA ILE A 295 -28.68 -0.72 -11.23
C ILE A 295 -27.20 -1.01 -10.90
N ALA A 296 -26.30 -0.04 -11.03
CA ALA A 296 -24.88 -0.22 -10.78
C ALA A 296 -24.59 -0.85 -9.41
N SER A 297 -25.28 -0.40 -8.36
CA SER A 297 -25.15 -0.95 -7.00
C SER A 297 -25.52 -2.44 -6.92
N ARG A 298 -26.48 -2.89 -7.73
CA ARG A 298 -26.90 -4.30 -7.79
C ARG A 298 -25.98 -5.15 -8.62
N ILE A 299 -25.47 -4.62 -9.74
CA ILE A 299 -24.47 -5.33 -10.57
C ILE A 299 -23.20 -5.58 -9.76
N LEU A 300 -22.67 -4.55 -9.12
CA LEU A 300 -21.41 -4.63 -8.38
C LEU A 300 -21.57 -5.01 -6.90
N GLN A 301 -22.81 -5.16 -6.44
CA GLN A 301 -23.15 -5.56 -5.06
C GLN A 301 -22.51 -4.66 -3.98
N PHE A 302 -22.51 -3.35 -4.19
CA PHE A 302 -22.05 -2.37 -3.21
C PHE A 302 -23.22 -1.63 -2.54
N ASP A 303 -22.96 -1.15 -1.34
CA ASP A 303 -23.80 -0.18 -0.65
C ASP A 303 -23.05 1.18 -0.53
N PHE A 304 -23.75 2.17 0.04
CA PHE A 304 -23.21 3.53 0.15
C PHE A 304 -22.70 3.84 1.57
N ASP A 305 -22.39 2.82 2.35
CA ASP A 305 -21.94 2.96 3.75
C ASP A 305 -20.45 3.25 3.90
N GLY A 306 -19.76 3.47 2.77
CA GLY A 306 -18.33 3.71 2.69
C GLY A 306 -17.63 2.78 1.70
N ASP A 307 -18.36 2.06 0.87
CA ASP A 307 -17.78 1.30 -0.25
C ASP A 307 -17.09 2.23 -1.25
N GLU A 308 -15.98 1.77 -1.77
CA GLU A 308 -15.20 2.47 -2.78
C GLU A 308 -15.20 1.70 -4.08
N LEU A 309 -15.35 2.44 -5.18
CA LEU A 309 -15.31 1.91 -6.53
C LEU A 309 -14.00 2.28 -7.22
N ASN A 310 -13.49 1.35 -8.01
CA ASN A 310 -12.42 1.63 -8.96
C ASN A 310 -13.03 2.25 -10.22
N LEU A 311 -12.52 3.43 -10.59
CA LEU A 311 -12.93 4.16 -11.79
C LEU A 311 -11.88 3.94 -12.87
N LEU A 312 -12.03 2.87 -13.63
CA LEU A 312 -11.04 2.46 -14.64
C LEU A 312 -11.31 3.11 -15.98
N ALA A 313 -10.36 3.91 -16.47
CA ALA A 313 -10.41 4.55 -17.77
C ALA A 313 -9.37 3.94 -18.73
N ASN A 314 -9.63 2.73 -19.21
CA ASN A 314 -8.79 2.06 -20.19
C ASN A 314 -9.62 1.45 -21.31
N ASN A 315 -9.50 2.00 -22.53
CA ASN A 315 -10.33 1.62 -23.67
C ASN A 315 -10.22 0.13 -24.06
N LYS A 316 -9.07 -0.52 -23.82
CA LYS A 316 -8.89 -1.95 -24.14
C LYS A 316 -9.66 -2.83 -23.17
N ILE A 317 -9.59 -2.53 -21.88
CA ILE A 317 -10.35 -3.25 -20.86
C ILE A 317 -11.85 -2.98 -21.04
N ILE A 318 -12.25 -1.73 -21.27
CA ILE A 318 -13.65 -1.37 -21.51
C ILE A 318 -14.20 -2.12 -22.73
N ALA A 319 -13.44 -2.23 -23.81
CA ALA A 319 -13.86 -2.97 -25.01
C ALA A 319 -13.99 -4.48 -24.71
N ALA A 320 -13.04 -5.07 -23.99
CA ALA A 320 -13.10 -6.48 -23.57
C ALA A 320 -14.30 -6.75 -22.64
N ALA A 321 -14.50 -5.86 -21.65
CA ALA A 321 -15.63 -5.94 -20.72
C ALA A 321 -16.97 -5.80 -21.47
N GLN A 322 -17.08 -4.89 -22.43
CA GLN A 322 -18.29 -4.73 -23.22
C GLN A 322 -18.60 -5.98 -24.06
N ARG A 323 -17.59 -6.66 -24.60
CA ARG A 323 -17.79 -7.96 -25.28
C ARG A 323 -18.27 -9.03 -24.30
N THR A 324 -17.68 -9.09 -23.11
CA THR A 324 -18.09 -10.02 -22.04
C THR A 324 -19.56 -9.76 -21.66
N ILE A 325 -19.96 -8.50 -21.48
CA ILE A 325 -21.37 -8.13 -21.21
C ILE A 325 -22.30 -8.59 -22.32
N ASN A 326 -21.93 -8.31 -23.58
CA ASN A 326 -22.76 -8.64 -24.74
C ASN A 326 -22.87 -10.16 -24.95
N ASN A 327 -21.78 -10.89 -24.78
CA ASN A 327 -21.74 -12.34 -25.03
C ASN A 327 -22.37 -13.17 -23.93
N HIS A 328 -22.39 -12.65 -22.68
CA HIS A 328 -22.74 -13.43 -21.51
C HIS A 328 -23.97 -12.92 -20.74
N SER A 329 -24.61 -11.83 -21.18
CA SER A 329 -25.84 -11.28 -20.58
C SER A 329 -25.74 -11.17 -19.06
N ILE A 330 -24.81 -10.33 -18.58
CA ILE A 330 -24.53 -10.18 -17.13
C ILE A 330 -25.78 -9.67 -16.42
N LEU A 331 -26.29 -10.48 -15.52
CA LEU A 331 -27.40 -10.13 -14.62
C LEU A 331 -26.87 -10.02 -13.19
N PRO A 332 -27.48 -9.15 -12.34
CA PRO A 332 -27.15 -9.14 -10.92
C PRO A 332 -27.35 -10.52 -10.30
N LEU A 333 -26.43 -10.92 -9.44
CA LEU A 333 -26.58 -12.16 -8.67
C LEU A 333 -27.53 -11.94 -7.51
N PHE A 334 -28.52 -12.80 -7.41
CA PHE A 334 -29.49 -12.81 -6.31
C PHE A 334 -29.29 -14.02 -5.43
N TYR A 335 -29.46 -13.85 -4.12
CA TYR A 335 -29.49 -14.90 -3.13
C TYR A 335 -30.45 -14.54 -2.00
N ASP A 336 -31.07 -15.53 -1.40
CA ASP A 336 -31.95 -15.33 -0.24
C ASP A 336 -31.11 -15.14 1.02
N ALA A 337 -31.10 -13.92 1.52
CA ALA A 337 -30.41 -13.60 2.77
C ALA A 337 -31.13 -14.26 3.96
N GLN A 338 -30.38 -15.01 4.76
CA GLN A 338 -30.91 -15.59 6.00
C GLN A 338 -31.07 -14.51 7.07
N LYS A 339 -32.22 -14.54 7.76
CA LYS A 339 -32.43 -13.67 8.92
C LYS A 339 -31.91 -14.36 10.18
N ALA A 340 -31.20 -13.60 11.00
CA ALA A 340 -30.80 -14.05 12.33
C ALA A 340 -32.03 -14.29 13.21
N GLY A 341 -32.02 -15.36 14.00
CA GLY A 341 -33.02 -15.59 15.01
C GLY A 341 -32.98 -14.50 16.10
N LYS A 342 -34.11 -14.15 16.67
CA LYS A 342 -34.16 -13.24 17.82
C LYS A 342 -33.46 -13.90 19.00
N GLN A 343 -32.52 -13.18 19.62
CA GLN A 343 -31.81 -13.62 20.83
C GLN A 343 -31.95 -12.56 21.93
N THR A 344 -32.01 -13.03 23.17
CA THR A 344 -31.99 -12.14 24.35
C THR A 344 -30.57 -11.57 24.50
N PHE A 345 -30.48 -10.30 24.86
CA PHE A 345 -29.21 -9.60 25.05
C PHE A 345 -28.59 -9.93 26.41
N THR A 346 -27.97 -11.11 26.51
CA THR A 346 -27.25 -11.60 27.71
C THR A 346 -25.72 -11.58 27.47
N PRO A 347 -24.89 -11.60 28.53
CA PRO A 347 -23.46 -11.74 28.41
C PRO A 347 -23.03 -12.97 27.57
N ASP A 348 -23.69 -14.11 27.78
CA ASP A 348 -23.38 -15.36 27.09
C ASP A 348 -23.71 -15.27 25.60
N ASN A 349 -24.90 -14.74 25.25
CA ASN A 349 -25.30 -14.54 23.86
C ASN A 349 -24.39 -13.53 23.15
N ARG A 350 -23.89 -12.51 23.84
CA ARG A 350 -22.91 -11.57 23.29
C ARG A 350 -21.56 -12.26 23.01
N PHE A 351 -21.11 -13.09 23.95
CA PHE A 351 -19.88 -13.86 23.77
C PHE A 351 -20.00 -14.83 22.58
N GLU A 352 -21.11 -15.56 22.47
CA GLU A 352 -21.36 -16.46 21.34
C GLU A 352 -21.45 -15.69 20.00
N ALA A 353 -22.02 -14.51 19.97
CA ALA A 353 -22.06 -13.67 18.77
C ALA A 353 -20.66 -13.21 18.36
N LEU A 354 -19.80 -12.82 19.33
CA LEU A 354 -18.39 -12.47 19.06
C LEU A 354 -17.60 -13.68 18.55
N MET A 355 -17.76 -14.85 19.17
CA MET A 355 -17.10 -16.09 18.74
C MET A 355 -17.56 -16.51 17.34
N THR A 356 -18.84 -16.35 17.04
CA THR A 356 -19.42 -16.60 15.71
C THR A 356 -18.82 -15.67 14.67
N ALA A 357 -18.77 -14.37 14.93
CA ALA A 357 -18.15 -13.38 14.05
C ALA A 357 -16.64 -13.70 13.80
N HIS A 358 -15.95 -14.17 14.84
CA HIS A 358 -14.56 -14.59 14.72
C HIS A 358 -14.38 -15.85 13.85
N ARG A 359 -15.22 -16.88 14.05
CA ARG A 359 -15.18 -18.14 13.28
C ARG A 359 -15.44 -17.95 11.79
N PHE A 360 -16.39 -17.06 11.44
CA PHE A 360 -16.78 -16.77 10.05
C PHE A 360 -16.06 -15.55 9.45
N GLY A 361 -14.94 -15.14 10.07
CA GLY A 361 -14.14 -14.02 9.60
C GLY A 361 -13.33 -14.28 8.32
N GLY A 362 -12.36 -13.41 8.04
CA GLY A 362 -11.64 -13.30 6.79
C GLY A 362 -11.05 -14.58 6.17
N ALA A 363 -10.71 -15.61 6.96
CA ALA A 363 -10.15 -16.86 6.44
C ALA A 363 -11.13 -17.65 5.56
N ALA A 364 -12.42 -17.70 5.94
CA ALA A 364 -13.45 -18.38 5.17
C ALA A 364 -13.72 -17.64 3.85
N ILE A 365 -13.84 -16.31 3.90
CA ILE A 365 -14.01 -15.44 2.71
C ILE A 365 -12.81 -15.58 1.77
N GLY A 366 -11.58 -15.57 2.31
CA GLY A 366 -10.35 -15.78 1.54
C GLY A 366 -10.30 -17.16 0.84
N GLY A 367 -10.79 -18.20 1.51
CA GLY A 367 -10.89 -19.55 0.94
C GLY A 367 -11.81 -19.58 -0.29
N VAL A 368 -12.97 -18.93 -0.22
CA VAL A 368 -13.92 -18.82 -1.34
C VAL A 368 -13.32 -18.03 -2.50
N SER A 369 -12.69 -16.89 -2.22
CA SER A 369 -12.00 -16.08 -3.23
C SER A 369 -10.90 -16.87 -3.95
N ASN A 370 -10.12 -17.68 -3.22
CA ASN A 370 -9.12 -18.56 -3.81
C ASN A 370 -9.74 -19.66 -4.69
N THR A 371 -10.88 -20.19 -4.31
CA THR A 371 -11.61 -21.19 -5.11
C THR A 371 -12.09 -20.58 -6.43
N LEU A 372 -12.63 -19.37 -6.40
CA LEU A 372 -13.00 -18.61 -7.61
C LEU A 372 -11.78 -18.30 -8.48
N THR A 373 -10.65 -17.93 -7.88
CA THR A 373 -9.41 -17.72 -8.63
C THR A 373 -8.96 -18.97 -9.38
N LYS A 374 -9.08 -20.17 -8.77
CA LYS A 374 -8.81 -21.45 -9.43
C LYS A 374 -9.79 -21.68 -10.58
N LEU A 375 -11.07 -21.40 -10.37
CA LEU A 375 -12.13 -21.59 -11.37
C LEU A 375 -11.90 -20.72 -12.61
N TRP A 376 -11.71 -19.40 -12.42
CA TRP A 376 -11.51 -18.47 -13.54
C TRP A 376 -10.25 -18.75 -14.34
N ASN A 377 -9.22 -19.27 -13.72
CA ASN A 377 -7.95 -19.60 -14.38
C ASN A 377 -7.87 -21.06 -14.88
N SER A 378 -8.96 -21.84 -14.82
CA SER A 378 -9.01 -23.22 -15.29
C SER A 378 -10.26 -23.50 -16.12
N ILE A 379 -11.36 -23.87 -15.46
CA ILE A 379 -12.59 -24.37 -16.09
C ILE A 379 -13.43 -23.23 -16.70
N GLN A 380 -13.45 -22.06 -16.03
CA GLN A 380 -14.24 -20.87 -16.40
C GLN A 380 -15.77 -21.14 -16.45
N ASP A 381 -16.26 -21.99 -15.56
CA ASP A 381 -17.68 -22.32 -15.44
C ASP A 381 -18.41 -21.18 -14.71
N ARG A 382 -19.28 -20.46 -15.42
CA ARG A 382 -20.01 -19.29 -14.90
C ARG A 382 -21.08 -19.68 -13.88
N ASP A 383 -21.78 -20.79 -14.08
CA ASP A 383 -22.81 -21.21 -13.16
C ASP A 383 -22.22 -21.65 -11.83
N MET A 384 -21.09 -22.37 -11.88
CA MET A 384 -20.31 -22.70 -10.68
C MET A 384 -19.78 -21.43 -10.00
N ALA A 385 -19.28 -20.45 -10.76
CA ALA A 385 -18.82 -19.18 -10.22
C ALA A 385 -19.95 -18.41 -9.51
N ALA A 386 -21.13 -18.32 -10.13
CA ALA A 386 -22.29 -17.66 -9.53
C ALA A 386 -22.68 -18.31 -8.19
N ARG A 387 -22.72 -19.65 -8.13
CA ARG A 387 -23.01 -20.41 -6.89
C ARG A 387 -21.96 -20.17 -5.80
N ILE A 388 -20.68 -20.12 -6.17
CA ILE A 388 -19.59 -19.82 -5.23
C ILE A 388 -19.70 -18.36 -4.74
N CYS A 389 -20.05 -17.41 -5.59
CA CYS A 389 -20.26 -16.02 -5.20
C CYS A 389 -21.46 -15.86 -4.24
N CYS A 390 -22.58 -16.54 -4.51
CA CYS A 390 -23.71 -16.57 -3.58
C CYS A 390 -23.31 -17.14 -2.21
N MET A 391 -22.51 -18.24 -2.20
CA MET A 391 -22.00 -18.79 -0.95
C MET A 391 -21.05 -17.80 -0.22
N ASN A 392 -20.24 -17.04 -0.95
CA ASN A 392 -19.41 -16.00 -0.34
C ASN A 392 -20.26 -14.98 0.43
N ASN A 393 -21.35 -14.53 -0.17
CA ASN A 393 -22.27 -13.59 0.47
C ASN A 393 -22.95 -14.19 1.73
N LEU A 394 -23.35 -15.46 1.65
CA LEU A 394 -23.89 -16.19 2.81
C LEU A 394 -22.84 -16.34 3.94
N ILE A 395 -21.56 -16.55 3.59
CA ILE A 395 -20.47 -16.61 4.58
C ILE A 395 -20.22 -15.24 5.22
N ILE A 396 -20.28 -14.14 4.46
CA ILE A 396 -20.19 -12.78 4.99
C ILE A 396 -21.31 -12.52 5.98
N ASP A 397 -22.53 -12.94 5.65
CA ASP A 397 -23.70 -12.80 6.52
C ASP A 397 -23.69 -13.79 7.70
N ALA A 398 -22.97 -14.89 7.62
CA ALA A 398 -22.87 -15.87 8.70
C ALA A 398 -22.28 -15.27 9.99
N ALA A 399 -21.43 -14.25 9.88
CA ALA A 399 -20.96 -13.49 11.05
C ALA A 399 -22.10 -12.81 11.83
N LYS A 400 -23.23 -12.52 11.16
CA LYS A 400 -24.44 -11.90 11.75
C LYS A 400 -25.51 -12.95 12.08
N THR A 401 -25.65 -13.99 11.23
CA THR A 401 -26.74 -14.98 11.32
C THR A 401 -26.37 -16.21 12.13
N GLY A 402 -25.08 -16.48 12.32
CA GLY A 402 -24.57 -17.69 12.98
C GLY A 402 -24.74 -18.97 12.18
N LYS A 403 -25.11 -18.89 10.92
CA LYS A 403 -25.44 -20.06 10.08
C LYS A 403 -24.76 -20.00 8.74
N ILE A 404 -24.18 -21.14 8.31
CA ILE A 404 -23.76 -21.38 6.91
C ILE A 404 -24.67 -22.47 6.36
N ILE A 405 -25.27 -22.22 5.20
CA ILE A 405 -26.02 -23.21 4.46
C ILE A 405 -25.03 -23.99 3.58
N PRO A 406 -24.89 -25.31 3.75
CA PRO A 406 -24.01 -26.10 2.89
C PRO A 406 -24.54 -26.13 1.45
N TYR A 407 -23.64 -26.29 0.49
CA TYR A 407 -24.04 -26.61 -0.87
C TYR A 407 -24.85 -27.90 -0.92
N PRO A 408 -25.83 -28.04 -1.83
CA PRO A 408 -26.39 -29.34 -2.20
C PRO A 408 -25.26 -30.29 -2.63
N GLU A 409 -25.36 -31.57 -2.31
CA GLU A 409 -24.24 -32.53 -2.49
C GLU A 409 -23.71 -32.55 -3.92
N GLU A 410 -24.61 -32.53 -4.92
CA GLU A 410 -24.27 -32.50 -6.33
C GLU A 410 -23.41 -31.31 -6.76
N VAL A 411 -23.65 -30.15 -6.16
CA VAL A 411 -22.90 -28.90 -6.42
C VAL A 411 -21.66 -28.81 -5.55
N GLY A 412 -21.75 -29.29 -4.34
CA GLY A 412 -20.67 -29.21 -3.35
C GLY A 412 -19.45 -30.07 -3.71
N LYS A 413 -19.63 -31.25 -4.26
CA LYS A 413 -18.52 -32.15 -4.63
C LYS A 413 -17.53 -31.51 -5.61
N PRO A 414 -17.95 -30.99 -6.80
CA PRO A 414 -17.03 -30.34 -7.74
C PRO A 414 -16.35 -29.11 -7.15
N ILE A 415 -17.09 -28.28 -6.38
CA ILE A 415 -16.54 -27.08 -5.73
C ILE A 415 -15.49 -27.47 -4.68
N ASN A 416 -15.75 -28.51 -3.90
CA ASN A 416 -14.81 -29.02 -2.90
C ASN A 416 -13.52 -29.55 -3.54
N GLN A 417 -13.62 -30.32 -4.64
CA GLN A 417 -12.46 -30.78 -5.41
C GLN A 417 -11.62 -29.59 -5.90
N LEU A 418 -12.28 -28.58 -6.45
CA LEU A 418 -11.62 -27.33 -6.90
C LEU A 418 -10.94 -26.60 -5.74
N SER A 419 -11.61 -26.50 -4.58
CA SER A 419 -11.07 -25.81 -3.40
C SER A 419 -9.78 -26.44 -2.87
N HIS A 420 -9.60 -27.75 -3.00
CA HIS A 420 -8.38 -28.48 -2.62
C HIS A 420 -7.32 -28.52 -3.74
N GLY A 421 -7.65 -28.04 -4.95
CA GLY A 421 -6.72 -27.96 -6.07
C GLY A 421 -5.61 -26.93 -5.85
N ARG A 422 -4.60 -26.98 -6.72
CA ARG A 422 -3.50 -26.00 -6.73
C ARG A 422 -3.98 -24.65 -7.24
N MET A 423 -3.35 -23.58 -6.76
CA MET A 423 -3.56 -22.24 -7.30
C MET A 423 -2.98 -22.11 -8.73
N PRO A 424 -3.48 -21.20 -9.58
CA PRO A 424 -2.91 -20.94 -10.91
C PRO A 424 -1.43 -20.58 -10.82
N TRP A 425 -0.68 -20.77 -11.92
CA TRP A 425 0.76 -20.51 -11.94
C TRP A 425 1.13 -19.07 -11.59
N PHE A 426 0.39 -18.06 -12.09
CA PHE A 426 0.66 -16.65 -11.80
C PHE A 426 0.59 -16.32 -10.30
N PHE A 427 -0.18 -17.09 -9.53
CA PHE A 427 -0.43 -16.78 -8.12
C PHE A 427 0.83 -16.84 -7.27
N GLN A 428 1.86 -17.60 -7.67
CA GLN A 428 3.16 -17.63 -6.99
C GLN A 428 3.86 -16.26 -6.93
N PHE A 429 3.49 -15.32 -7.81
CA PHE A 429 4.04 -13.96 -7.84
C PHE A 429 3.31 -13.01 -6.89
N THR A 430 2.14 -13.40 -6.39
CA THR A 430 1.39 -12.62 -5.39
C THR A 430 2.08 -12.64 -4.03
N PRO A 431 1.83 -11.65 -3.14
CA PRO A 431 2.38 -11.67 -1.79
C PRO A 431 2.06 -12.97 -1.02
N ASN A 432 0.85 -13.50 -1.15
CA ASN A 432 0.44 -14.75 -0.51
C ASN A 432 1.15 -15.97 -1.12
N GLY A 433 1.23 -16.05 -2.46
CA GLY A 433 1.90 -17.16 -3.14
C GLY A 433 3.40 -17.25 -2.83
N ARG A 434 4.04 -16.12 -2.56
CA ARG A 434 5.48 -16.05 -2.19
C ARG A 434 5.81 -16.54 -0.79
N ARG A 435 4.82 -16.70 0.09
CA ARG A 435 5.04 -17.23 1.46
C ARG A 435 5.40 -18.72 1.47
N GLY A 436 5.18 -19.44 0.35
CA GLY A 436 5.60 -20.83 0.16
C GLY A 436 4.67 -21.91 0.73
N ASP A 437 3.65 -21.53 1.48
CA ASP A 437 2.62 -22.40 2.04
C ASP A 437 1.52 -22.75 1.02
N ILE A 438 1.40 -21.98 -0.05
CA ILE A 438 0.41 -22.16 -1.11
C ILE A 438 1.02 -22.90 -2.31
N LYS A 439 0.47 -24.08 -2.63
CA LYS A 439 0.90 -24.86 -3.80
C LYS A 439 0.28 -24.29 -5.09
N CYS A 440 1.12 -23.89 -6.04
CA CYS A 440 0.72 -23.43 -7.37
C CYS A 440 0.93 -24.53 -8.43
N CYS A 441 0.23 -24.39 -9.56
CA CYS A 441 0.46 -25.19 -10.76
C CYS A 441 1.84 -24.89 -11.33
N SER A 442 2.37 -25.80 -12.15
CA SER A 442 3.58 -25.58 -12.94
C SER A 442 3.34 -24.51 -14.01
N LYS A 443 4.43 -23.93 -14.53
CA LYS A 443 4.38 -22.98 -15.64
C LYS A 443 3.60 -23.57 -16.84
N PRO A 444 2.68 -22.79 -17.47
CA PRO A 444 1.95 -23.24 -18.64
C PRO A 444 2.89 -23.59 -19.80
N GLN A 445 2.59 -24.69 -20.48
CA GLN A 445 3.34 -25.12 -21.67
C GLN A 445 2.67 -24.60 -22.95
N LYS A 446 3.48 -24.39 -23.99
CA LYS A 446 3.01 -23.96 -25.31
C LYS A 446 2.05 -25.03 -25.88
N GLY A 447 0.87 -24.64 -26.33
CA GLY A 447 -0.17 -25.52 -26.85
C GLY A 447 -1.30 -25.86 -25.87
N ASN A 448 -1.13 -25.61 -24.58
CA ASN A 448 -2.19 -25.69 -23.59
C ASN A 448 -3.01 -24.42 -23.53
N ARG A 449 -4.27 -24.49 -23.09
CA ARG A 449 -5.07 -23.31 -22.77
C ARG A 449 -4.39 -22.54 -21.64
N ILE A 450 -4.08 -21.28 -21.89
CA ILE A 450 -3.40 -20.39 -20.94
C ILE A 450 -4.43 -19.37 -20.44
N SER A 451 -4.54 -19.21 -19.13
CA SER A 451 -5.44 -18.23 -18.52
C SER A 451 -4.97 -16.79 -18.84
N VAL A 452 -5.89 -15.83 -18.72
CA VAL A 452 -5.58 -14.40 -18.89
C VAL A 452 -4.43 -13.99 -17.97
N MET A 453 -4.48 -14.41 -16.69
CA MET A 453 -3.48 -14.06 -15.71
C MET A 453 -2.12 -14.71 -15.97
N ASP A 454 -2.11 -15.97 -16.43
CA ASP A 454 -0.86 -16.63 -16.80
C ASP A 454 -0.23 -16.00 -18.06
N LYS A 455 -1.05 -15.53 -19.01
CA LYS A 455 -0.57 -14.77 -20.19
C LYS A 455 0.09 -13.47 -19.74
N ILE A 456 -0.56 -12.70 -18.85
CA ILE A 456 0.02 -11.47 -18.29
C ILE A 456 1.35 -11.76 -17.58
N ALA A 457 1.39 -12.78 -16.72
CA ALA A 457 2.62 -13.13 -16.00
C ALA A 457 3.77 -13.52 -16.94
N LEU A 458 3.47 -14.22 -18.04
CA LEU A 458 4.46 -14.61 -19.06
C LEU A 458 5.07 -13.39 -19.79
N LYS A 459 4.30 -12.31 -20.00
CA LYS A 459 4.81 -11.07 -20.65
C LYS A 459 5.96 -10.45 -19.88
N PHE A 460 5.99 -10.56 -18.56
CA PHE A 460 7.03 -9.98 -17.72
C PHE A 460 8.16 -10.96 -17.37
N GLU A 461 8.10 -12.23 -17.85
CA GLU A 461 9.10 -13.23 -17.51
C GLU A 461 10.51 -12.88 -18.03
N GLU A 462 10.61 -12.32 -19.22
CA GLU A 462 11.89 -11.88 -19.78
C GLU A 462 12.55 -10.82 -18.90
N LEU A 463 11.75 -9.84 -18.43
CA LEU A 463 12.25 -8.78 -17.55
C LEU A 463 12.71 -9.30 -16.19
N SER A 464 12.12 -10.41 -15.70
CA SER A 464 12.56 -11.05 -14.46
C SER A 464 13.96 -11.66 -14.55
N LYS A 465 14.35 -12.10 -15.74
CA LYS A 465 15.65 -12.73 -16.02
C LYS A 465 16.71 -11.73 -16.49
N SER A 466 16.28 -10.58 -17.02
CA SER A 466 17.21 -9.56 -17.55
C SER A 466 17.87 -8.78 -16.41
N GLN A 467 19.19 -8.54 -16.58
CA GLN A 467 19.91 -7.62 -15.70
C GLN A 467 19.58 -6.16 -16.05
N ILE A 468 19.63 -5.26 -15.07
CA ILE A 468 19.56 -3.84 -15.32
C ILE A 468 20.90 -3.38 -15.88
N LYS A 469 20.89 -2.81 -17.08
CA LYS A 469 22.05 -2.07 -17.60
C LYS A 469 21.87 -0.62 -17.14
N MET A 470 22.58 -0.25 -16.08
CA MET A 470 22.57 1.11 -15.58
C MET A 470 23.48 1.98 -16.42
N ASP A 471 22.95 3.10 -16.86
CA ASP A 471 23.66 4.10 -17.62
C ASP A 471 24.06 5.27 -16.70
N TYR A 472 25.32 5.69 -16.81
CA TYR A 472 25.91 6.75 -16.01
C TYR A 472 26.67 7.76 -16.90
N ASP A 473 26.41 7.77 -18.21
CA ASP A 473 27.14 8.62 -19.16
C ASP A 473 27.02 10.12 -18.84
N GLU A 474 25.91 10.52 -18.22
CA GLU A 474 25.67 11.90 -17.78
C GLU A 474 26.24 12.23 -16.39
N LEU A 475 26.91 11.30 -15.73
CA LEU A 475 27.38 11.47 -14.36
C LEU A 475 28.91 11.35 -14.29
N ASN A 476 29.50 12.20 -13.49
CA ASN A 476 30.86 12.04 -13.04
C ASN A 476 31.03 10.78 -12.17
N ASP A 477 32.28 10.38 -11.90
CA ASP A 477 32.51 9.29 -10.97
C ASP A 477 32.19 9.72 -9.53
N PHE A 478 31.54 8.84 -8.78
CA PHE A 478 31.21 9.10 -7.38
C PHE A 478 32.50 9.22 -6.55
N ASN A 479 32.70 10.37 -5.92
CA ASN A 479 33.76 10.62 -4.98
C ASN A 479 33.24 10.59 -3.54
N PRO A 480 33.52 9.53 -2.75
CA PRO A 480 33.05 9.44 -1.37
C PRO A 480 33.60 10.55 -0.43
N TYR A 481 34.71 11.20 -0.80
CA TYR A 481 35.24 12.34 -0.04
C TYR A 481 34.26 13.53 0.00
N MET A 482 33.35 13.62 -0.96
CA MET A 482 32.26 14.60 -0.93
C MET A 482 31.33 14.46 0.29
N LEU A 483 31.28 13.28 0.92
CA LEU A 483 30.54 13.05 2.16
C LEU A 483 31.28 13.59 3.40
N LEU A 484 32.57 13.90 3.33
CA LEU A 484 33.41 14.34 4.45
C LEU A 484 33.60 15.86 4.39
N SER A 485 33.95 16.49 5.52
CA SER A 485 34.29 17.92 5.60
C SER A 485 35.78 18.20 5.80
N ARG A 486 36.58 17.15 5.96
CA ARG A 486 38.01 17.21 6.25
C ARG A 486 38.70 15.87 5.98
N THR A 487 40.01 15.85 6.07
CA THR A 487 40.79 14.58 6.10
C THR A 487 40.29 13.70 7.25
N PRO A 488 39.80 12.47 6.95
CA PRO A 488 39.11 11.63 7.95
C PRO A 488 40.05 11.12 9.04
N VAL A 489 39.54 11.06 10.27
CA VAL A 489 40.20 10.36 11.38
C VAL A 489 39.38 9.08 11.66
N ILE A 490 40.05 7.92 11.72
CA ILE A 490 39.39 6.62 11.70
C ILE A 490 39.70 5.85 13.00
N ASN A 491 38.64 5.34 13.62
CA ASN A 491 38.70 4.31 14.66
C ASN A 491 37.85 3.10 14.25
N ARG A 492 38.46 2.02 13.85
CA ARG A 492 37.76 0.82 13.32
C ARG A 492 36.90 0.07 14.33
N ASP A 493 37.12 0.26 15.62
CA ASP A 493 36.26 -0.33 16.65
C ASP A 493 34.84 0.19 16.55
N ILE A 494 34.68 1.43 16.09
CA ILE A 494 33.38 2.07 15.90
C ILE A 494 32.53 1.28 14.90
N PHE A 495 33.07 0.91 13.74
CA PHE A 495 32.27 0.17 12.76
C PHE A 495 31.93 -1.25 13.26
N THR A 496 32.84 -1.91 13.93
CA THR A 496 32.60 -3.24 14.52
C THR A 496 31.50 -3.18 15.57
N TRP A 497 31.54 -2.17 16.41
CA TRP A 497 30.51 -1.91 17.42
C TRP A 497 29.15 -1.62 16.76
N PHE A 498 29.14 -0.70 15.79
CA PHE A 498 27.94 -0.33 15.03
C PHE A 498 27.30 -1.54 14.34
N ASP A 499 28.08 -2.34 13.61
CA ASP A 499 27.58 -3.54 12.93
C ASP A 499 26.98 -4.56 13.92
N THR A 500 27.60 -4.70 15.09
CA THR A 500 27.11 -5.59 16.17
C THR A 500 25.76 -5.12 16.69
N GLU A 501 25.62 -3.81 16.99
CA GLU A 501 24.35 -3.26 17.50
C GLU A 501 23.23 -3.28 16.47
N ILE A 502 23.54 -3.08 15.20
CA ILE A 502 22.54 -3.24 14.13
C ILE A 502 22.08 -4.71 14.03
N ASN A 503 23.00 -5.67 14.14
CA ASN A 503 22.63 -7.10 14.15
C ASN A 503 21.73 -7.45 15.35
N HIS A 504 22.01 -6.90 16.53
CA HIS A 504 21.17 -7.07 17.72
C HIS A 504 19.77 -6.46 17.47
N ALA A 505 19.68 -5.26 16.93
CA ALA A 505 18.41 -4.62 16.62
C ALA A 505 17.60 -5.40 15.56
N GLN A 506 18.25 -6.00 14.57
CA GLN A 506 17.60 -6.87 13.59
C GLN A 506 17.05 -8.15 14.23
N ALA A 507 17.78 -8.75 15.16
CA ALA A 507 17.32 -9.92 15.91
C ALA A 507 16.12 -9.56 16.81
N GLU A 508 16.19 -8.45 17.55
CA GLU A 508 15.04 -7.93 18.34
C GLU A 508 13.79 -7.74 17.46
N MET A 509 13.92 -7.09 16.30
CA MET A 509 12.78 -6.88 15.40
C MET A 509 12.22 -8.21 14.88
N HIS A 510 13.10 -9.17 14.57
CA HIS A 510 12.65 -10.48 14.12
C HIS A 510 11.84 -11.20 15.20
N GLU A 511 12.28 -11.16 16.46
CA GLU A 511 11.58 -11.73 17.60
C GLU A 511 10.22 -11.04 17.83
N ILE A 512 10.17 -9.70 17.75
CA ILE A 512 8.92 -8.92 17.83
C ILE A 512 7.95 -9.38 16.74
N LYS A 513 8.43 -9.54 15.50
CA LYS A 513 7.61 -10.01 14.37
C LYS A 513 7.11 -11.43 14.58
N GLN A 514 7.95 -12.34 15.04
CA GLN A 514 7.53 -13.72 15.32
C GLN A 514 6.52 -13.77 16.46
N THR A 515 6.70 -13.00 17.52
CA THR A 515 5.77 -12.91 18.64
C THR A 515 4.42 -12.34 18.18
N LYS A 516 4.44 -11.26 17.38
CA LYS A 516 3.21 -10.73 16.76
C LYS A 516 2.54 -11.76 15.87
N MET A 517 3.27 -12.49 15.04
CA MET A 517 2.71 -13.54 14.21
C MET A 517 2.05 -14.66 15.02
N ARG A 518 2.68 -15.11 16.11
CA ARG A 518 2.10 -16.12 17.01
C ARG A 518 0.84 -15.60 17.73
N MET A 519 0.81 -14.34 18.13
CA MET A 519 -0.34 -13.71 18.78
C MET A 519 -1.49 -13.41 17.81
N PHE A 520 -1.20 -13.23 16.51
CA PHE A 520 -2.15 -12.76 15.49
C PHE A 520 -2.17 -13.64 14.24
N GLU A 521 -2.01 -14.96 14.37
CA GLU A 521 -1.99 -15.92 13.26
C GLU A 521 -3.18 -15.80 12.26
N ASN A 522 -4.19 -15.00 12.59
CA ASN A 522 -5.39 -14.78 11.79
C ASN A 522 -5.74 -13.31 11.49
N MET A 523 -4.87 -12.35 11.74
CA MET A 523 -5.14 -10.94 11.43
C MET A 523 -4.33 -10.44 10.24
N ALA A 524 -5.02 -10.24 9.12
CA ALA A 524 -4.47 -9.83 7.83
C ALA A 524 -4.26 -8.32 7.69
N ASP A 525 -3.76 -7.59 8.69
CA ASP A 525 -3.49 -6.16 8.55
C ASP A 525 -1.99 -5.85 8.55
N VAL A 526 -1.39 -6.05 7.36
CA VAL A 526 0.04 -5.87 7.11
C VAL A 526 0.45 -4.39 7.02
N THR A 527 -0.48 -3.47 6.72
CA THR A 527 -0.17 -2.04 6.49
C THR A 527 0.11 -1.26 7.77
N GLU A 528 -0.63 -1.47 8.85
CA GLU A 528 -0.35 -0.86 10.15
C GLU A 528 0.93 -1.40 10.79
N GLY A 529 1.28 -2.66 10.52
CA GLY A 529 2.52 -3.28 10.99
C GLY A 529 3.76 -2.57 10.46
N ASN A 530 3.79 -2.22 9.17
CA ASN A 530 4.95 -1.59 8.54
C ASN A 530 5.21 -0.17 9.08
N LEU A 531 4.17 0.61 9.38
CA LEU A 531 4.34 1.96 9.94
C LEU A 531 4.86 1.92 11.38
N LYS A 532 4.37 0.98 12.20
CA LYS A 532 4.87 0.76 13.56
C LYS A 532 6.30 0.23 13.57
N ASP A 533 6.67 -0.59 12.57
CA ASP A 533 8.03 -1.08 12.41
C ASP A 533 9.00 0.05 12.04
N ALA A 534 8.61 0.98 11.15
CA ALA A 534 9.43 2.15 10.80
C ALA A 534 9.67 3.06 12.01
N VAL A 535 8.63 3.37 12.80
CA VAL A 535 8.76 4.18 14.03
C VAL A 535 9.65 3.49 15.07
N TRP A 536 9.57 2.16 15.18
CA TRP A 536 10.45 1.40 16.08
C TRP A 536 11.90 1.48 15.62
N TRP A 537 12.15 1.31 14.31
CA TRP A 537 13.50 1.42 13.74
C TRP A 537 14.09 2.80 13.95
N ASP A 538 13.35 3.86 13.70
CA ASP A 538 13.81 5.24 13.94
C ASP A 538 14.22 5.46 15.39
N LYS A 539 13.41 5.00 16.35
CA LYS A 539 13.73 5.09 17.77
C LYS A 539 14.96 4.27 18.14
N ARG A 540 15.07 3.04 17.63
CA ARG A 540 16.19 2.14 17.94
C ARG A 540 17.50 2.65 17.35
N LEU A 541 17.48 3.16 16.11
CA LEU A 541 18.66 3.75 15.45
C LEU A 541 19.12 5.03 16.14
N ASN A 542 18.20 5.89 16.57
CA ASN A 542 18.56 7.08 17.36
C ASN A 542 19.18 6.70 18.72
N LYS A 543 18.71 5.64 19.35
CA LYS A 543 19.31 5.10 20.56
C LYS A 543 20.73 4.57 20.31
N ILE A 544 20.94 3.80 19.23
CA ILE A 544 22.26 3.32 18.81
C ILE A 544 23.21 4.50 18.56
N LYS A 545 22.75 5.57 17.88
CA LYS A 545 23.55 6.80 17.69
C LYS A 545 23.99 7.38 19.02
N ALA A 546 23.07 7.55 19.97
CA ALA A 546 23.36 8.12 21.29
C ALA A 546 24.33 7.25 22.10
N GLU A 547 24.16 5.91 22.08
CA GLU A 547 25.04 4.96 22.75
C GLU A 547 26.46 4.98 22.14
N MET A 548 26.56 5.07 20.79
CA MET A 548 27.83 5.17 20.07
C MET A 548 28.58 6.47 20.41
N ILE A 549 27.89 7.61 20.48
CA ILE A 549 28.46 8.88 20.90
C ILE A 549 28.93 8.79 22.37
N ASN A 550 28.15 8.14 23.23
CA ASN A 550 28.55 7.96 24.63
C ASN A 550 29.77 7.06 24.80
N GLU A 551 29.92 6.02 23.98
CA GLU A 551 31.06 5.11 24.04
C GLU A 551 32.35 5.74 23.49
N PHE A 552 32.28 6.32 22.29
CA PHE A 552 33.45 6.80 21.56
C PHE A 552 33.75 8.31 21.73
N LYS A 553 32.83 9.10 22.32
CA LYS A 553 32.94 10.51 22.70
C LYS A 553 33.11 11.52 21.55
N ASP A 554 33.64 11.16 20.41
CA ASP A 554 33.90 12.04 19.28
C ASP A 554 32.99 11.67 18.09
N GLU A 555 31.93 12.44 17.90
CA GLU A 555 30.96 12.23 16.82
C GLU A 555 31.54 12.42 15.43
N ASP A 556 32.57 13.27 15.28
CA ASP A 556 33.23 13.47 14.01
C ASP A 556 34.07 12.26 13.63
N VAL A 557 34.80 11.67 14.58
CA VAL A 557 35.54 10.41 14.35
C VAL A 557 34.61 9.24 14.08
N ILE A 558 33.46 9.21 14.74
CA ILE A 558 32.41 8.22 14.47
C ILE A 558 31.95 8.35 13.01
N TYR A 559 31.56 9.54 12.61
CA TYR A 559 31.08 9.84 11.27
C TYR A 559 32.11 9.51 10.19
N ASP A 560 33.35 10.02 10.34
CA ASP A 560 34.46 9.78 9.41
C ASP A 560 34.72 8.28 9.24
N THR A 561 34.73 7.54 10.35
CA THR A 561 34.93 6.09 10.34
C THR A 561 33.84 5.37 9.55
N LEU A 562 32.56 5.72 9.77
CA LEU A 562 31.44 5.11 9.07
C LEU A 562 31.50 5.41 7.56
N VAL A 563 31.77 6.66 7.18
CA VAL A 563 31.91 7.04 5.75
C VAL A 563 33.04 6.26 5.08
N VAL A 564 34.25 6.29 5.67
CA VAL A 564 35.41 5.61 5.08
C VAL A 564 35.18 4.11 4.98
N THR A 565 34.66 3.48 6.04
CA THR A 565 34.44 2.04 6.05
C THR A 565 33.37 1.60 5.06
N MET A 566 32.27 2.37 4.94
CA MET A 566 31.13 1.96 4.10
C MET A 566 31.29 2.35 2.63
N PHE A 567 31.90 3.49 2.34
CA PHE A 567 31.93 4.03 0.97
C PHE A 567 33.29 3.94 0.29
N MET A 568 34.40 3.79 1.02
CA MET A 568 35.73 3.75 0.46
C MET A 568 36.38 2.35 0.56
N ASP A 569 36.03 1.53 1.55
CA ASP A 569 36.56 0.18 1.68
C ASP A 569 35.84 -0.78 0.71
N LYS A 570 36.59 -1.29 -0.27
CA LYS A 570 36.06 -2.22 -1.28
C LYS A 570 35.56 -3.55 -0.72
N ALA A 571 36.00 -3.90 0.48
CA ALA A 571 35.59 -5.13 1.16
C ALA A 571 34.32 -4.95 2.01
N ALA A 572 33.88 -3.70 2.21
CA ALA A 572 32.70 -3.41 3.02
C ALA A 572 31.41 -3.75 2.26
N SER A 573 30.45 -4.30 3.00
CA SER A 573 29.13 -4.60 2.50
C SER A 573 28.26 -3.34 2.43
N ASP A 574 27.45 -3.22 1.38
CA ASP A 574 26.43 -2.16 1.25
C ASP A 574 25.29 -2.29 2.27
N SER A 575 25.27 -3.38 3.06
CA SER A 575 24.14 -3.74 3.94
C SER A 575 23.86 -2.77 5.09
N ARG A 576 24.81 -1.86 5.42
CA ARG A 576 24.66 -0.89 6.52
C ARG A 576 24.42 0.54 6.06
N LYS A 577 24.45 0.79 4.76
CA LYS A 577 24.30 2.15 4.21
C LYS A 577 22.91 2.73 4.43
N GLU A 578 21.87 1.89 4.49
CA GLU A 578 20.52 2.35 4.85
C GLU A 578 20.52 3.00 6.24
N GLN A 579 21.09 2.30 7.24
CA GLN A 579 21.13 2.80 8.61
C GLN A 579 22.01 4.05 8.73
N PHE A 580 23.12 4.13 7.98
CA PHE A 580 23.95 5.33 7.90
C PHE A 580 23.12 6.53 7.40
N TRP A 581 22.38 6.37 6.31
CA TRP A 581 21.55 7.47 5.77
C TRP A 581 20.42 7.92 6.70
N ILE A 582 19.93 7.02 7.56
CA ILE A 582 18.94 7.37 8.59
C ILE A 582 19.61 8.17 9.73
N ILE A 583 20.78 7.72 10.21
CA ILE A 583 21.41 8.27 11.42
C ILE A 583 22.23 9.53 11.12
N TYR A 584 22.93 9.58 9.99
CA TYR A 584 23.89 10.62 9.62
C TYR A 584 23.65 11.24 8.25
N GLY A 585 22.49 11.00 7.66
CA GLY A 585 22.17 11.51 6.34
C GLY A 585 22.09 13.05 6.29
N ASP A 586 21.67 13.67 7.38
CA ASP A 586 21.65 15.14 7.55
C ASP A 586 23.07 15.73 7.47
N LYS A 587 24.03 15.14 8.18
CA LYS A 587 25.44 15.54 8.16
C LYS A 587 26.06 15.28 6.80
N ALA A 588 25.78 14.12 6.17
CA ALA A 588 26.22 13.81 4.83
C ALA A 588 25.70 14.83 3.79
N TYR A 589 24.41 15.19 3.86
CA TYR A 589 23.83 16.20 3.00
C TYR A 589 24.47 17.59 3.19
N ALA A 590 24.71 17.98 4.43
CA ALA A 590 25.36 19.27 4.74
C ALA A 590 26.80 19.32 4.18
N ASN A 591 27.57 18.22 4.34
CA ASN A 591 28.93 18.13 3.80
C ASN A 591 28.95 18.14 2.26
N ILE A 592 28.06 17.39 1.61
CA ILE A 592 27.94 17.41 0.15
C ILE A 592 27.64 18.83 -0.34
N LYS A 593 26.67 19.50 0.28
CA LYS A 593 26.28 20.86 -0.11
C LYS A 593 27.45 21.82 0.02
N TYR A 594 28.16 21.79 1.15
CA TYR A 594 29.36 22.60 1.36
C TYR A 594 30.44 22.29 0.31
N ASN A 595 30.73 21.03 0.08
CA ASN A 595 31.77 20.60 -0.85
C ASN A 595 31.43 20.93 -2.31
N LEU A 596 30.15 20.94 -2.71
CA LEU A 596 29.77 21.38 -4.07
C LEU A 596 30.05 22.88 -4.31
N GLU A 597 30.00 23.70 -3.26
CA GLU A 597 30.37 25.12 -3.33
C GLU A 597 31.90 25.35 -3.24
N HIS A 598 32.66 24.36 -2.70
CA HIS A 598 34.09 24.42 -2.45
C HIS A 598 34.78 23.18 -3.04
N SER A 599 34.70 23.04 -4.35
CA SER A 599 35.26 21.91 -5.08
C SER A 599 35.70 22.32 -6.49
N HIS A 600 36.53 21.48 -7.10
CA HIS A 600 36.95 21.62 -8.47
C HIS A 600 36.90 20.26 -9.20
N GLU A 601 36.83 20.29 -10.51
CA GLU A 601 37.00 19.09 -11.32
C GLU A 601 38.45 18.66 -11.35
N CYS A 602 38.71 17.37 -11.18
CA CYS A 602 40.09 16.85 -11.26
C CYS A 602 40.63 17.02 -12.68
N THR A 603 41.78 17.67 -12.79
CA THR A 603 42.45 17.95 -14.07
C THR A 603 43.29 16.78 -14.60
N LYS A 604 43.41 15.67 -13.87
CA LYS A 604 44.20 14.52 -14.29
C LYS A 604 43.47 13.73 -15.38
N ASN A 605 44.26 13.30 -16.39
CA ASN A 605 43.74 12.46 -17.47
C ASN A 605 43.04 11.20 -16.90
N ASP A 606 41.93 10.85 -17.45
CA ASP A 606 41.06 9.72 -17.03
C ASP A 606 40.42 9.82 -15.65
N CYS A 607 40.44 10.97 -14.98
CA CYS A 607 39.64 11.23 -13.79
C CYS A 607 38.43 12.05 -14.15
N ASN A 608 37.26 11.55 -13.77
CA ASN A 608 36.00 12.22 -13.96
C ASN A 608 35.30 12.44 -12.59
N GLN A 609 36.09 13.01 -11.63
CA GLN A 609 35.60 13.25 -10.28
C GLN A 609 35.58 14.74 -9.96
N VAL A 610 34.56 15.18 -9.22
CA VAL A 610 34.53 16.43 -8.49
C VAL A 610 35.24 16.21 -7.14
N VAL A 611 36.19 17.08 -6.80
CA VAL A 611 37.08 16.95 -5.65
C VAL A 611 36.91 18.10 -4.71
N PRO A 612 36.62 17.88 -3.41
CA PRO A 612 36.59 18.96 -2.41
C PRO A 612 37.94 19.68 -2.30
N ASP A 613 37.93 21.00 -2.17
CA ASP A 613 39.13 21.81 -2.08
C ASP A 613 40.05 21.48 -0.87
N TRP A 614 39.47 20.89 0.17
CA TRP A 614 40.21 20.43 1.34
C TRP A 614 40.95 19.09 1.11
N ASP A 615 40.66 18.34 0.01
CA ASP A 615 41.33 17.08 -0.34
C ASP A 615 42.58 17.36 -1.16
N ASP A 616 43.58 17.94 -0.52
CA ASP A 616 44.89 18.25 -1.11
C ASP A 616 45.69 17.01 -1.54
N LYS A 617 45.20 15.82 -1.18
CA LYS A 617 45.85 14.52 -1.49
C LYS A 617 45.18 13.76 -2.63
N HIS A 618 44.17 14.32 -3.27
CA HIS A 618 43.45 13.64 -4.36
C HIS A 618 44.43 13.20 -5.50
N GLU A 619 45.41 14.00 -5.81
CA GLU A 619 46.40 13.65 -6.84
C GLU A 619 47.22 12.39 -6.53
N TYR A 620 47.42 12.06 -5.25
CA TYR A 620 48.07 10.81 -4.85
C TYR A 620 47.22 9.59 -5.13
N HIS A 621 45.89 9.71 -5.14
CA HIS A 621 44.99 8.63 -5.55
C HIS A 621 45.13 8.31 -7.05
N HIS A 622 45.56 9.27 -7.89
CA HIS A 622 45.87 9.04 -9.31
C HIS A 622 47.16 8.31 -9.54
N GLN A 623 48.15 8.51 -8.67
CA GLN A 623 49.41 7.75 -8.74
C GLN A 623 49.19 6.25 -8.54
N THR A 624 48.08 5.85 -7.93
CA THR A 624 47.70 4.43 -7.83
C THR A 624 47.36 3.79 -9.18
N LYS A 625 46.94 4.58 -10.17
CA LYS A 625 46.74 4.10 -11.54
C LYS A 625 48.09 3.81 -12.25
N ASP A 626 49.14 4.53 -11.87
CA ASP A 626 50.51 4.31 -12.37
C ASP A 626 51.22 3.15 -11.66
N HIS A 627 50.51 2.46 -10.74
CA HIS A 627 50.99 1.28 -10.02
C HIS A 627 52.29 1.47 -9.22
N THR A 628 52.59 2.69 -8.80
CA THR A 628 53.81 2.98 -8.03
C THR A 628 53.56 3.11 -6.53
N HIS A 629 52.65 3.95 -6.14
CA HIS A 629 52.33 4.25 -4.75
C HIS A 629 50.82 4.44 -4.53
N GLN A 630 50.39 4.25 -3.32
CA GLN A 630 49.00 4.50 -2.91
C GLN A 630 48.92 5.05 -1.48
N LEU A 631 47.82 5.70 -1.16
CA LEU A 631 47.54 6.25 0.17
C LEU A 631 46.90 5.21 1.07
N CYS A 632 47.37 5.09 2.30
CA CYS A 632 46.77 4.20 3.28
C CYS A 632 45.49 4.82 3.86
N LEU A 633 44.34 4.15 3.73
CA LEU A 633 43.06 4.62 4.23
C LEU A 633 43.00 4.75 5.77
N ALA A 634 43.90 4.08 6.51
CA ALA A 634 43.89 4.13 7.97
C ALA A 634 44.79 5.20 8.58
N CYS A 635 45.95 5.52 7.94
CA CYS A 635 46.92 6.43 8.52
C CYS A 635 47.34 7.55 7.56
N ASN A 636 46.74 7.65 6.39
CA ASN A 636 47.06 8.62 5.36
C ASN A 636 48.55 8.68 4.94
N LYS A 637 49.31 7.61 5.16
CA LYS A 637 50.67 7.48 4.69
C LYS A 637 50.76 6.88 3.30
N ILE A 638 51.59 7.44 2.46
CA ILE A 638 51.87 6.90 1.13
C ILE A 638 52.70 5.63 1.29
N PHE A 639 52.36 4.56 0.57
CA PHE A 639 53.09 3.31 0.54
C PHE A 639 53.10 2.70 -0.87
N SER A 640 54.00 1.73 -1.12
CA SER A 640 54.08 1.07 -2.41
C SER A 640 52.77 0.39 -2.79
N PHE A 641 52.41 0.48 -4.07
CA PHE A 641 51.13 -0.03 -4.57
C PHE A 641 51.00 -1.54 -4.33
N ASP A 642 49.89 -1.93 -3.74
CA ASP A 642 49.45 -3.32 -3.54
C ASP A 642 48.01 -3.48 -4.02
N ARG A 643 47.78 -4.20 -5.14
CA ARG A 643 46.43 -4.45 -5.71
C ARG A 643 45.45 -5.05 -4.73
N ASN A 644 45.93 -5.74 -3.70
CA ASN A 644 45.12 -6.47 -2.74
C ASN A 644 44.97 -5.74 -1.40
N SER A 645 45.42 -4.48 -1.28
CA SER A 645 45.37 -3.76 -0.02
C SER A 645 45.21 -2.26 -0.20
N THR A 646 44.21 -1.73 0.49
CA THR A 646 43.99 -0.29 0.67
C THR A 646 44.72 0.27 1.90
N TYR A 647 45.55 -0.57 2.56
CA TYR A 647 46.22 -0.25 3.81
C TYR A 647 47.73 -0.53 3.69
N CYS A 648 48.53 0.36 4.26
CA CYS A 648 49.96 0.12 4.34
C CYS A 648 50.27 -1.14 5.16
N PRO A 649 51.45 -1.77 4.97
CA PRO A 649 51.81 -3.02 5.64
C PRO A 649 51.65 -2.98 7.15
N ALA A 650 51.97 -1.87 7.81
CA ALA A 650 51.83 -1.70 9.24
C ALA A 650 50.36 -1.69 9.69
N CYS A 651 49.48 -0.94 9.00
CA CYS A 651 48.05 -0.91 9.30
C CYS A 651 47.38 -2.24 8.96
N LYS A 652 47.82 -2.93 7.90
CA LYS A 652 47.32 -4.26 7.53
C LYS A 652 47.70 -5.32 8.56
N ALA A 653 48.90 -5.27 9.11
CA ALA A 653 49.36 -6.17 10.17
C ALA A 653 48.58 -5.95 11.47
N TYR A 654 48.43 -4.70 11.88
CA TYR A 654 47.60 -4.32 13.05
C TYR A 654 46.17 -4.76 12.91
N GLN A 655 45.56 -4.60 11.72
CA GLN A 655 44.20 -5.05 11.45
C GLN A 655 44.06 -6.58 11.56
N LYS A 656 45.02 -7.31 11.00
CA LYS A 656 45.00 -8.78 11.01
C LYS A 656 45.13 -9.35 12.44
N GLU A 657 45.83 -8.66 13.29
CA GLU A 657 45.97 -9.03 14.70
C GLU A 657 44.68 -8.76 15.49
N ARG A 658 44.05 -7.61 15.25
CA ARG A 658 42.76 -7.26 15.83
C ARG A 658 41.62 -8.13 15.33
N ASP A 659 41.57 -8.49 14.06
CA ASP A 659 40.57 -9.39 13.50
C ASP A 659 40.65 -10.76 14.17
N LYS A 660 41.87 -11.25 14.49
CA LYS A 660 42.07 -12.47 15.28
C LYS A 660 41.55 -12.33 16.67
N GLU A 661 41.77 -11.20 17.34
CA GLU A 661 41.31 -10.93 18.70
C GLU A 661 39.78 -10.75 18.77
N SER A 662 39.20 -10.05 17.77
CA SER A 662 37.75 -9.90 17.61
C SER A 662 37.07 -11.25 17.37
N HIS A 663 37.63 -12.10 16.48
CA HIS A 663 37.14 -13.46 16.25
C HIS A 663 37.21 -14.32 17.49
N LYS A 664 38.28 -14.17 18.29
CA LYS A 664 38.44 -14.88 19.57
C LYS A 664 37.36 -14.42 20.54
N LYS A 665 37.17 -13.11 20.73
CA LYS A 665 36.13 -12.55 21.62
C LYS A 665 34.72 -12.92 21.16
N ALA A 666 34.45 -12.93 19.85
CA ALA A 666 33.15 -13.35 19.30
C ALA A 666 32.88 -14.84 19.53
N LYS A 667 33.92 -15.68 19.40
CA LYS A 667 33.83 -17.12 19.75
C LYS A 667 33.57 -17.36 21.24
N GLU A 668 34.25 -16.63 22.11
CA GLU A 668 34.04 -16.69 23.54
C GLU A 668 32.63 -16.23 23.95
N ARG A 669 32.11 -15.13 23.33
CA ARG A 669 30.71 -14.69 23.54
C ARG A 669 29.70 -15.74 23.08
N ARG A 670 29.86 -16.34 21.90
CA ARG A 670 28.98 -17.41 21.42
C ARG A 670 29.00 -18.64 22.30
N MET A 671 30.16 -18.99 22.89
CA MET A 671 30.25 -20.08 23.85
C MET A 671 29.56 -19.74 25.17
N ALA A 672 29.69 -18.51 25.66
CA ALA A 672 29.00 -18.04 26.87
C ALA A 672 27.48 -17.97 26.71
N GLU A 673 26.99 -17.50 25.55
CA GLU A 673 25.56 -17.50 25.19
C GLU A 673 25.00 -18.92 25.11
N ARG A 674 25.74 -19.82 24.46
CA ARG A 674 25.35 -21.23 24.38
C ARG A 674 25.30 -21.91 25.74
N ALA A 675 26.25 -21.56 26.64
CA ALA A 675 26.25 -22.06 28.04
C ALA A 675 25.06 -21.52 28.83
N ARG A 676 24.71 -20.22 28.69
CA ARG A 676 23.50 -19.64 29.30
C ARG A 676 22.22 -20.30 28.82
N HIS A 677 22.08 -20.53 27.52
CA HIS A 677 20.90 -21.20 26.91
C HIS A 677 20.78 -22.66 27.43
N ILE A 678 21.90 -23.36 27.59
CA ILE A 678 21.89 -24.72 28.14
C ILE A 678 21.46 -24.69 29.62
N GLU A 679 21.91 -23.69 30.37
CA GLU A 679 21.57 -23.55 31.81
C GLU A 679 20.12 -23.11 32.01
N GLU A 680 19.60 -22.26 31.14
CA GLU A 680 18.20 -21.82 31.09
C GLU A 680 17.25 -22.96 30.71
N ASN A 681 17.62 -23.76 29.71
CA ASN A 681 16.87 -24.97 29.35
C ASN A 681 16.93 -26.05 30.44
N LYS A 682 18.02 -26.15 31.19
CA LYS A 682 18.09 -27.05 32.36
C LYS A 682 17.18 -26.56 33.50
N ARG A 683 17.06 -25.24 33.72
CA ARG A 683 16.14 -24.67 34.73
C ARG A 683 14.68 -24.89 34.35
N LEU A 684 14.34 -24.78 33.05
CA LEU A 684 12.98 -25.05 32.55
C LEU A 684 12.59 -26.54 32.67
N LEU A 685 13.54 -27.47 32.54
CA LEU A 685 13.32 -28.92 32.70
C LEU A 685 13.26 -29.39 34.17
N HIS A 686 13.60 -28.54 35.13
CA HIS A 686 13.47 -28.84 36.55
C HIS A 686 12.25 -28.16 37.20
N HIS A 687 11.39 -27.49 36.44
CA HIS A 687 10.14 -26.90 36.92
C HIS A 687 8.89 -27.58 36.34
N GLU A 688 9.03 -28.74 35.68
CA GLU A 688 7.99 -29.74 35.45
C GLU A 688 8.28 -30.90 36.43
#